data_e603a6fef79c51d52d655dbd941cb309
#
_entry.id   e603a6fef79c51d52d655dbd941cb309
#
_cell.length_a   1.000
_cell.length_b   1.000
_cell.length_c   1.000
_cell.angle_alpha   90.00
_cell.angle_beta   90.00
_cell.angle_gamma   90.00
#
_symmetry.space_group_name_H-M   'P 1'
#
loop_
_entity.id
_entity.type
_entity.pdbx_description
1 polymer ?
#
loop_
_entity_poly.entity_id
_entity_poly.type
_entity_poly.pdbx_seq_one_letter_code
_entity_poly.pdbx_strand_id
1 'polypeptide(L)'
;MMTANEIRDSFKQFFESKGHAIVPSAPMVIKDDPTLMFTNAGMNQWKDIILGTRDPEPRRRADSQKCLRVSGKHNDLEEVGHDTYHHTMFEMLGNWSFGDYFKEGAIDMAWEYLVDVLKLDPSDLYVTVFEGDDTEGLKRDDEAAGYWLKHVPADHIINGNKHDNFWEMGDTGPCGPCSEIHLDSRTPEEKASVPGRELVNKDDPQVIEIWNIVFMQYNRKADGTLEPLTMNVIDTGMGFERLVRALQGKHSNYDTDVFQPIIREISRLSGLNYGDKEETDVAMRVIADHLRAVAFSIADGQLPSNAKAGYVIRRILRRAVRYAYTFLNQKEAFMFKLLPVFIGEMGGAYPELAAQRELIGRVMKEEEDSFLRTLDKGISLLDSAMAGLKAEGKTQLDGKEAFRLFDTYGFPLDLTELICRENGYTVDEEGFAVEMEKQKARARNAAAVENGDWEIISEGEQKFVGYDYTEHDCHILRYRKVTQKKQTYYELVLDTTPFYGEMGGQVGDCGVLVSEQETVNVIDTKRENNQSIHIVKTLPADPSAPFMACVDTEKRAASAANHTATHLLDYALKQVLGDHVEQKGSYVSPDTLRFDFSHFQKMTDEEIRQVERLVNSMIREDLPLDEHRDTPLEEAKKLGAIALFGEKYGDTVRVVRFGPSCEFCGGIHARSTGRIGMFKIISESSVAAGVRRIEAKTGAECEEMMYALEDALKAIRSMFNNAKDLRGVIARYIDEHDSMRKSIAAFQAQAVERACKSLVEKARLVNGVNVVSAVLPLSAQSAKDLAFKVREALGENMLCVIGSVDDGKPMLTVMISDDVVRDHGLNAGKLVREAARHIQGGGGGQPHFATAGGKNPDGLSAAVDAVVMGI
;
A
#
# COMPACT_ATOMS: atom_id res chain seq x y z
N MET A 1 22.65 33.49 -14.62
CA MET A 1 21.41 32.88 -14.06
C MET A 1 21.85 31.61 -13.38
N MET A 2 21.56 31.46 -12.11
CA MET A 2 21.95 30.26 -11.33
C MET A 2 21.06 29.07 -11.72
N THR A 3 21.65 27.88 -11.79
CA THR A 3 20.93 26.63 -11.96
C THR A 3 20.34 26.19 -10.62
N ALA A 4 19.36 25.30 -10.66
CA ALA A 4 18.75 24.72 -9.46
C ALA A 4 19.81 24.06 -8.54
N ASN A 5 20.78 23.37 -9.10
CA ASN A 5 21.86 22.75 -8.32
C ASN A 5 22.76 23.81 -7.65
N GLU A 6 23.13 24.89 -8.36
CA GLU A 6 23.93 25.99 -7.79
C GLU A 6 23.17 26.71 -6.67
N ILE A 7 21.85 26.88 -6.79
CA ILE A 7 21.00 27.48 -5.74
C ILE A 7 20.98 26.59 -4.48
N ARG A 8 20.78 25.28 -4.65
CA ARG A 8 20.80 24.31 -3.56
C ARG A 8 22.14 24.29 -2.83
N ASP A 9 23.22 24.31 -3.58
CA ASP A 9 24.56 24.32 -3.01
C ASP A 9 24.91 25.65 -2.35
N SER A 10 24.46 26.76 -2.91
CA SER A 10 24.60 28.11 -2.33
C SER A 10 23.95 28.19 -0.95
N PHE A 11 22.72 27.64 -0.78
CA PHE A 11 22.03 27.60 0.51
C PHE A 11 22.82 26.81 1.54
N LYS A 12 23.24 25.60 1.20
CA LYS A 12 24.03 24.75 2.10
C LYS A 12 25.36 25.41 2.48
N GLN A 13 26.08 25.96 1.54
CA GLN A 13 27.35 26.65 1.78
C GLN A 13 27.18 27.90 2.66
N PHE A 14 26.10 28.68 2.44
CA PHE A 14 25.78 29.83 3.26
C PHE A 14 25.58 29.41 4.73
N PHE A 15 24.71 28.45 4.99
CA PHE A 15 24.44 28.01 6.36
C PHE A 15 25.61 27.26 6.99
N GLU A 16 26.42 26.53 6.22
CA GLU A 16 27.66 25.95 6.69
C GLU A 16 28.63 27.05 7.18
N SER A 17 28.73 28.18 6.43
CA SER A 17 29.54 29.34 6.82
C SER A 17 29.04 30.01 8.12
N LYS A 18 27.74 29.83 8.46
CA LYS A 18 27.13 30.28 9.70
C LYS A 18 27.20 29.25 10.83
N GLY A 19 27.99 28.18 10.64
CA GLY A 19 28.21 27.14 11.67
C GLY A 19 27.13 26.05 11.76
N HIS A 20 26.30 25.90 10.72
CA HIS A 20 25.33 24.82 10.66
C HIS A 20 25.99 23.54 10.12
N ALA A 21 25.71 22.41 10.73
CA ALA A 21 26.03 21.10 10.18
C ALA A 21 25.10 20.78 9.01
N ILE A 22 25.68 20.49 7.85
CA ILE A 22 24.90 20.07 6.69
C ILE A 22 24.55 18.58 6.85
N VAL A 23 23.28 18.28 6.85
CA VAL A 23 22.74 16.91 7.04
C VAL A 23 22.06 16.39 5.80
N PRO A 24 22.04 15.07 5.56
CA PRO A 24 21.31 14.49 4.43
C PRO A 24 19.80 14.59 4.62
N SER A 25 19.06 14.66 3.53
CA SER A 25 17.59 14.58 3.52
C SER A 25 17.08 13.30 4.20
N ALA A 26 16.07 13.42 5.03
CA ALA A 26 15.32 12.26 5.53
C ALA A 26 14.55 11.58 4.40
N PRO A 27 14.22 10.27 4.53
CA PRO A 27 13.26 9.62 3.65
C PRO A 27 11.90 10.32 3.66
N MET A 28 11.22 10.32 2.50
CA MET A 28 9.88 10.92 2.40
C MET A 28 8.81 10.11 3.14
N VAL A 29 9.03 8.82 3.36
CA VAL A 29 8.10 7.95 4.08
C VAL A 29 8.62 7.71 5.48
N ILE A 30 7.82 8.11 6.48
CA ILE A 30 8.15 7.96 7.89
C ILE A 30 7.72 6.57 8.36
N LYS A 31 8.64 5.79 8.89
CA LYS A 31 8.36 4.41 9.36
C LYS A 31 7.98 4.36 10.85
N ASP A 32 8.53 5.28 11.65
CA ASP A 32 8.52 5.19 13.11
C ASP A 32 7.70 6.29 13.81
N ASP A 33 6.88 7.05 13.09
CA ASP A 33 5.95 8.03 13.66
C ASP A 33 4.50 7.63 13.33
N PRO A 34 3.69 7.25 14.32
CA PRO A 34 2.29 6.86 14.10
C PRO A 34 1.38 8.03 13.70
N THR A 35 1.85 9.28 13.89
CA THR A 35 1.07 10.50 13.61
C THR A 35 1.28 11.03 12.19
N LEU A 36 2.39 10.66 11.54
CA LEU A 36 2.77 11.14 10.21
C LEU A 36 3.12 9.98 9.29
N MET A 37 2.49 9.95 8.13
CA MET A 37 2.78 8.94 7.08
C MET A 37 3.94 9.36 6.19
N PHE A 38 4.07 10.67 5.94
CA PHE A 38 5.06 11.25 5.05
C PHE A 38 5.76 12.43 5.70
N THR A 39 7.01 12.66 5.32
CA THR A 39 7.73 13.89 5.64
C THR A 39 7.10 15.05 4.87
N ASN A 40 6.31 15.87 5.54
CA ASN A 40 5.61 17.02 4.95
C ASN A 40 6.31 18.35 5.22
N ALA A 41 7.31 18.36 6.12
CA ALA A 41 8.14 19.51 6.47
C ALA A 41 9.52 19.07 6.94
N GLY A 42 10.51 19.93 6.83
CA GLY A 42 11.89 19.66 7.22
C GLY A 42 12.08 19.27 8.68
N MET A 43 11.23 19.81 9.56
CA MET A 43 11.32 19.58 11.00
C MET A 43 10.88 18.17 11.44
N ASN A 44 10.16 17.42 10.62
CA ASN A 44 9.64 16.11 11.03
C ASN A 44 10.75 15.17 11.54
N GLN A 45 11.93 15.25 10.98
CA GLN A 45 13.10 14.48 11.40
C GLN A 45 13.72 14.92 12.74
N TRP A 46 13.29 16.07 13.29
CA TRP A 46 13.83 16.66 14.52
C TRP A 46 12.81 16.73 15.66
N LYS A 47 11.64 16.12 15.49
CA LYS A 47 10.54 16.14 16.46
C LYS A 47 10.98 15.73 17.86
N ASP A 48 11.81 14.72 17.97
CA ASP A 48 12.38 14.22 19.22
C ASP A 48 13.30 15.22 19.91
N ILE A 49 14.11 15.99 19.16
CA ILE A 49 14.93 17.07 19.68
C ILE A 49 14.07 18.25 20.16
N ILE A 50 13.08 18.63 19.36
CA ILE A 50 12.19 19.76 19.69
C ILE A 50 11.40 19.48 20.96
N LEU A 51 10.98 18.22 21.15
CA LEU A 51 10.28 17.77 22.36
C LEU A 51 11.20 17.46 23.55
N GLY A 52 12.52 17.63 23.38
CA GLY A 52 13.50 17.45 24.46
C GLY A 52 13.79 15.98 24.82
N THR A 53 13.45 15.04 23.95
CA THR A 53 13.68 13.58 24.17
C THR A 53 15.02 13.10 23.61
N ARG A 54 15.75 13.93 22.85
CA ARG A 54 17.09 13.68 22.32
C ARG A 54 17.97 14.92 22.43
N ASP A 55 19.29 14.68 22.60
CA ASP A 55 20.30 15.74 22.66
C ASP A 55 20.28 16.60 21.37
N PRO A 56 20.27 17.95 21.49
CA PRO A 56 20.29 18.86 20.35
C PRO A 56 21.62 18.95 19.58
N GLU A 57 22.71 18.34 20.05
CA GLU A 57 24.03 18.46 19.40
C GLU A 57 24.12 17.71 18.05
N PRO A 58 24.63 18.36 16.96
CA PRO A 58 24.95 19.78 16.84
C PRO A 58 23.69 20.66 16.86
N ARG A 59 23.77 21.85 17.52
CA ARG A 59 22.62 22.73 17.73
C ARG A 59 22.16 23.48 16.50
N ARG A 60 22.99 23.60 15.48
CA ARG A 60 22.65 24.21 14.19
C ARG A 60 22.71 23.18 13.10
N ARG A 61 21.66 23.07 12.31
CA ARG A 61 21.60 22.12 11.18
C ARG A 61 20.97 22.78 9.96
N ALA A 62 21.35 22.31 8.76
CA ALA A 62 20.69 22.74 7.53
C ALA A 62 20.71 21.62 6.49
N ASP A 63 19.67 21.55 5.66
CA ASP A 63 19.61 20.61 4.55
C ASP A 63 18.73 21.11 3.39
N SER A 64 18.58 20.24 2.36
CA SER A 64 17.51 20.26 1.39
C SER A 64 16.69 19.00 1.62
N GLN A 65 15.52 19.14 2.27
CA GLN A 65 14.65 18.03 2.65
C GLN A 65 13.63 17.71 1.56
N LYS A 66 13.58 16.45 1.14
CA LYS A 66 12.50 15.92 0.30
C LYS A 66 11.20 15.87 1.09
N CYS A 67 10.17 16.58 0.62
CA CYS A 67 8.85 16.63 1.26
C CYS A 67 7.79 16.06 0.32
N LEU A 68 6.77 15.41 0.91
CA LEU A 68 5.63 14.86 0.17
C LEU A 68 4.31 15.31 0.83
N ARG A 69 3.49 16.09 0.10
CA ARG A 69 2.20 16.61 0.55
C ARG A 69 1.06 16.05 -0.27
N VAL A 70 0.53 14.90 0.14
CA VAL A 70 -0.48 14.13 -0.61
C VAL A 70 -1.54 13.50 0.28
N SER A 71 -1.58 13.89 1.56
CA SER A 71 -2.55 13.36 2.53
C SER A 71 -2.63 14.22 3.78
N GLY A 72 -3.74 14.09 4.53
CA GLY A 72 -3.94 14.77 5.81
C GLY A 72 -4.26 16.26 5.66
N LYS A 73 -3.74 17.07 6.60
CA LYS A 73 -3.94 18.54 6.65
C LYS A 73 -3.28 19.24 5.46
N HIS A 74 -2.18 18.68 4.96
CA HIS A 74 -1.42 19.19 3.82
C HIS A 74 -1.57 18.22 2.64
N ASN A 75 -2.44 18.53 1.70
CA ASN A 75 -2.73 17.70 0.53
C ASN A 75 -2.86 18.57 -0.71
N ASP A 76 -1.81 18.66 -1.49
CA ASP A 76 -1.71 19.51 -2.70
C ASP A 76 -2.00 18.72 -3.99
N LEU A 77 -2.47 17.46 -3.89
CA LEU A 77 -2.58 16.54 -5.03
C LEU A 77 -3.51 17.05 -6.14
N GLU A 78 -4.60 17.72 -5.78
CA GLU A 78 -5.61 18.18 -6.76
C GLU A 78 -5.14 19.43 -7.51
N GLU A 79 -4.37 20.31 -6.87
CA GLU A 79 -3.84 21.57 -7.43
C GLU A 79 -2.68 21.32 -8.40
N VAL A 80 -1.94 20.22 -8.19
CA VAL A 80 -0.75 19.89 -8.99
C VAL A 80 -1.04 19.80 -10.48
N GLY A 81 -0.30 20.62 -11.25
CA GLY A 81 -0.41 20.74 -12.70
C GLY A 81 -1.43 21.78 -13.16
N HIS A 82 -2.42 22.11 -12.33
CA HIS A 82 -3.46 23.10 -12.62
C HIS A 82 -3.03 24.52 -12.24
N ASP A 83 -2.27 24.66 -11.17
CA ASP A 83 -1.62 25.92 -10.81
C ASP A 83 -0.13 25.96 -11.19
N THR A 84 0.59 26.98 -10.74
CA THR A 84 1.98 27.24 -11.14
C THR A 84 3.02 26.93 -10.07
N TYR A 85 2.62 26.51 -8.84
CA TYR A 85 3.53 26.44 -7.70
C TYR A 85 3.29 25.32 -6.69
N HIS A 86 2.19 24.55 -6.75
CA HIS A 86 1.98 23.37 -5.91
C HIS A 86 2.57 22.11 -6.51
N HIS A 87 3.11 21.28 -5.65
CA HIS A 87 3.75 20.00 -6.01
C HIS A 87 3.39 18.88 -5.02
N THR A 88 3.28 17.66 -5.52
CA THR A 88 3.18 16.48 -4.62
C THR A 88 4.49 16.27 -3.88
N MET A 89 5.61 16.30 -4.58
CA MET A 89 6.97 16.25 -4.05
C MET A 89 7.69 17.56 -4.36
N PHE A 90 8.28 18.17 -3.32
CA PHE A 90 9.10 19.36 -3.42
C PHE A 90 10.29 19.29 -2.47
N GLU A 91 11.29 20.12 -2.74
CA GLU A 91 12.41 20.28 -1.83
C GLU A 91 12.16 21.48 -0.90
N MET A 92 12.36 21.26 0.40
CA MET A 92 12.32 22.29 1.41
C MET A 92 13.75 22.56 1.88
N LEU A 93 14.29 23.74 1.58
CA LEU A 93 15.56 24.20 2.12
C LEU A 93 15.31 24.65 3.55
N GLY A 94 15.89 23.91 4.50
CA GLY A 94 15.66 24.11 5.92
C GLY A 94 16.94 24.46 6.68
N ASN A 95 16.81 25.35 7.66
CA ASN A 95 17.82 25.58 8.68
C ASN A 95 17.17 25.60 10.08
N TRP A 96 17.86 24.98 11.03
CA TRP A 96 17.37 24.79 12.40
C TRP A 96 18.35 25.31 13.42
N SER A 97 17.77 25.87 14.52
CA SER A 97 18.52 26.22 15.74
C SER A 97 17.81 25.60 16.93
N PHE A 98 18.50 24.77 17.65
CA PHE A 98 18.02 24.09 18.85
C PHE A 98 18.58 24.76 20.10
N GLY A 99 17.92 25.87 20.53
CA GLY A 99 18.35 26.63 21.71
C GLY A 99 19.67 27.39 21.56
N ASP A 100 20.09 27.72 20.33
CA ASP A 100 21.31 28.52 20.07
C ASP A 100 20.89 29.96 19.68
N TYR A 101 20.50 30.23 18.44
CA TYR A 101 19.93 31.53 18.05
C TYR A 101 18.38 31.43 17.94
N PHE A 102 17.72 32.56 18.02
CA PHE A 102 16.27 32.64 17.90
C PHE A 102 15.85 33.67 16.84
N LYS A 103 14.74 34.41 17.02
CA LYS A 103 14.11 35.27 16.01
C LYS A 103 15.06 36.20 15.31
N GLU A 104 15.83 37.00 16.05
CA GLU A 104 16.75 38.00 15.47
C GLU A 104 17.76 37.34 14.53
N GLY A 105 18.44 36.30 15.00
CA GLY A 105 19.45 35.62 14.20
C GLY A 105 18.86 34.91 12.98
N ALA A 106 17.64 34.34 13.07
CA ALA A 106 16.97 33.73 11.95
C ALA A 106 16.59 34.76 10.87
N ILE A 107 16.02 35.88 11.29
CA ILE A 107 15.62 36.98 10.40
C ILE A 107 16.83 37.61 9.72
N ASP A 108 17.89 37.90 10.48
CA ASP A 108 19.11 38.50 9.92
C ASP A 108 19.77 37.59 8.88
N MET A 109 19.89 36.25 9.15
CA MET A 109 20.44 35.30 8.21
C MET A 109 19.55 35.11 6.96
N ALA A 110 18.24 35.07 7.14
CA ALA A 110 17.32 34.96 6.01
C ALA A 110 17.43 36.18 5.08
N TRP A 111 17.47 37.36 5.66
CA TRP A 111 17.66 38.60 4.88
C TRP A 111 19.02 38.64 4.18
N GLU A 112 20.10 38.37 4.89
CA GLU A 112 21.46 38.32 4.32
C GLU A 112 21.50 37.32 3.13
N TYR A 113 20.89 36.16 3.28
CA TYR A 113 20.88 35.18 2.21
C TYR A 113 20.11 35.66 0.96
N LEU A 114 18.90 36.15 1.14
CA LEU A 114 18.05 36.58 0.03
C LEU A 114 18.59 37.85 -0.66
N VAL A 115 19.03 38.86 0.11
CA VAL A 115 19.37 40.17 -0.43
C VAL A 115 20.86 40.30 -0.74
N ASP A 116 21.74 39.83 0.20
CA ASP A 116 23.18 40.03 0.03
C ASP A 116 23.83 38.91 -0.79
N VAL A 117 23.35 37.67 -0.69
CA VAL A 117 23.89 36.52 -1.42
C VAL A 117 23.17 36.34 -2.75
N LEU A 118 21.84 36.19 -2.73
CA LEU A 118 21.05 35.92 -3.95
C LEU A 118 20.70 37.16 -4.75
N LYS A 119 20.88 38.38 -4.19
CA LYS A 119 20.63 39.67 -4.86
C LYS A 119 19.20 39.89 -5.28
N LEU A 120 18.22 39.35 -4.51
CA LEU A 120 16.83 39.74 -4.70
C LEU A 120 16.64 41.23 -4.38
N ASP A 121 15.72 41.88 -5.09
CA ASP A 121 15.44 43.30 -4.83
C ASP A 121 14.64 43.46 -3.52
N PRO A 122 15.17 44.16 -2.51
CA PRO A 122 14.46 44.37 -1.25
C PRO A 122 13.06 44.99 -1.39
N SER A 123 12.85 45.81 -2.45
CA SER A 123 11.57 46.47 -2.73
C SER A 123 10.46 45.49 -3.17
N ASP A 124 10.82 44.28 -3.56
CA ASP A 124 9.89 43.23 -4.00
C ASP A 124 9.57 42.25 -2.86
N LEU A 125 10.20 42.40 -1.69
CA LEU A 125 10.02 41.49 -0.56
C LEU A 125 9.03 42.09 0.44
N TYR A 126 8.03 41.28 0.81
CA TYR A 126 7.07 41.55 1.88
C TYR A 126 7.22 40.47 2.94
N VAL A 127 6.99 40.84 4.20
CA VAL A 127 7.08 39.90 5.31
C VAL A 127 5.79 39.91 6.11
N THR A 128 5.41 38.73 6.63
CA THR A 128 4.26 38.63 7.53
C THR A 128 4.73 38.42 8.96
N VAL A 129 3.92 38.81 9.92
CA VAL A 129 4.09 38.53 11.34
C VAL A 129 2.75 38.09 11.93
N PHE A 130 2.78 37.19 12.87
CA PHE A 130 1.59 36.67 13.52
C PHE A 130 0.84 37.82 14.22
N GLU A 131 -0.46 38.03 13.92
CA GLU A 131 -1.28 39.10 14.47
C GLU A 131 -1.81 38.82 15.88
N GLY A 132 -1.67 37.58 16.37
CA GLY A 132 -2.22 37.09 17.63
C GLY A 132 -3.51 36.31 17.47
N ASP A 133 -3.94 35.68 18.55
CA ASP A 133 -5.24 35.01 18.68
C ASP A 133 -5.77 35.17 20.09
N ASP A 134 -6.78 36.06 20.25
CA ASP A 134 -7.39 36.33 21.53
C ASP A 134 -8.10 35.11 22.13
N THR A 135 -8.53 34.15 21.32
CA THR A 135 -9.23 32.93 21.77
C THR A 135 -8.30 31.98 22.49
N GLU A 136 -7.02 31.96 22.13
CA GLU A 136 -5.98 31.18 22.78
C GLU A 136 -5.06 32.04 23.67
N GLY A 137 -5.34 33.33 23.80
CA GLY A 137 -4.53 34.24 24.61
C GLY A 137 -3.18 34.58 24.03
N LEU A 138 -2.99 34.35 22.72
CA LEU A 138 -1.74 34.61 22.00
C LEU A 138 -1.70 36.07 21.55
N LYS A 139 -0.58 36.73 21.79
CA LYS A 139 -0.36 38.13 21.39
C LYS A 139 0.27 38.22 20.00
N ARG A 140 0.11 39.40 19.38
CA ARG A 140 0.86 39.73 18.17
C ARG A 140 2.38 39.57 18.40
N ASP A 141 3.09 39.10 17.39
CA ASP A 141 4.55 38.98 17.48
C ASP A 141 5.26 40.30 17.18
N ASP A 142 5.19 41.21 18.14
CA ASP A 142 5.84 42.53 18.06
C ASP A 142 7.37 42.44 18.07
N GLU A 143 7.92 41.35 18.60
CA GLU A 143 9.35 41.10 18.61
C GLU A 143 9.86 40.83 17.20
N ALA A 144 9.23 39.89 16.44
CA ALA A 144 9.57 39.64 15.05
C ALA A 144 9.37 40.88 14.17
N ALA A 145 8.27 41.62 14.37
CA ALA A 145 8.03 42.90 13.70
C ALA A 145 9.16 43.89 13.93
N GLY A 146 9.65 43.98 15.19
CA GLY A 146 10.77 44.86 15.55
C GLY A 146 12.09 44.48 14.88
N TYR A 147 12.37 43.20 14.71
CA TYR A 147 13.55 42.75 13.98
C TYR A 147 13.44 43.03 12.47
N TRP A 148 12.28 42.78 11.87
CA TRP A 148 12.04 43.10 10.46
C TRP A 148 12.17 44.60 10.12
N LEU A 149 11.79 45.51 11.03
CA LEU A 149 11.99 46.94 10.83
C LEU A 149 13.44 47.38 10.62
N LYS A 150 14.42 46.54 10.92
CA LYS A 150 15.82 46.79 10.60
C LYS A 150 16.13 46.58 9.11
N HIS A 151 15.31 45.81 8.41
CA HIS A 151 15.53 45.33 7.05
C HIS A 151 14.54 45.87 6.04
N VAL A 152 13.26 45.98 6.40
CA VAL A 152 12.19 46.43 5.50
C VAL A 152 11.45 47.63 6.10
N PRO A 153 10.85 48.49 5.26
CA PRO A 153 9.99 49.57 5.73
C PRO A 153 8.69 49.00 6.36
N ALA A 154 8.07 49.76 7.25
CA ALA A 154 6.92 49.31 8.00
C ALA A 154 5.71 48.88 7.14
N ASP A 155 5.55 49.45 5.96
CA ASP A 155 4.50 49.09 5.02
C ASP A 155 4.75 47.76 4.27
N HIS A 156 5.94 47.17 4.37
CA HIS A 156 6.25 45.83 3.90
C HIS A 156 6.03 44.75 4.99
N ILE A 157 5.68 45.13 6.22
CA ILE A 157 5.35 44.21 7.32
C ILE A 157 3.82 44.06 7.39
N ILE A 158 3.31 42.89 7.20
CA ILE A 158 1.88 42.58 7.12
C ILE A 158 1.51 41.67 8.28
N ASN A 159 0.35 41.93 8.92
CA ASN A 159 -0.17 41.05 9.95
C ASN A 159 -0.84 39.84 9.27
N GLY A 160 -0.46 38.62 9.67
CA GLY A 160 -1.09 37.40 9.22
C GLY A 160 -1.87 36.74 10.37
N ASN A 161 -2.98 36.16 10.02
CA ASN A 161 -3.86 35.46 10.95
C ASN A 161 -3.24 34.13 11.42
N LYS A 162 -3.94 33.42 12.31
CA LYS A 162 -3.47 32.12 12.83
C LYS A 162 -3.31 31.05 11.76
N HIS A 163 -4.17 31.04 10.74
CA HIS A 163 -4.08 30.07 9.64
C HIS A 163 -2.77 30.22 8.88
N ASP A 164 -2.32 31.44 8.62
CA ASP A 164 -1.15 31.72 7.82
C ASP A 164 0.13 31.81 8.67
N ASN A 165 0.05 32.43 9.85
CA ASN A 165 1.23 32.79 10.65
C ASN A 165 1.33 32.09 12.02
N PHE A 166 0.63 30.97 12.23
CA PHE A 166 0.86 30.10 13.38
C PHE A 166 0.98 28.64 12.91
N TRP A 167 2.21 28.17 12.80
CA TRP A 167 2.48 26.87 12.27
C TRP A 167 2.25 25.77 13.29
N GLU A 168 1.59 24.68 12.87
CA GLU A 168 1.30 23.50 13.69
C GLU A 168 1.67 22.24 12.91
N MET A 169 2.42 21.32 13.54
CA MET A 169 2.83 20.08 12.93
C MET A 169 1.63 19.18 12.55
N GLY A 170 0.60 19.17 13.39
CA GLY A 170 -0.63 18.40 13.26
C GLY A 170 -1.64 18.84 14.32
N ASP A 171 -2.57 17.96 14.67
CA ASP A 171 -3.56 18.21 15.73
C ASP A 171 -2.91 18.31 17.12
N THR A 172 -1.74 17.70 17.28
CA THR A 172 -0.90 17.74 18.49
C THR A 172 0.56 17.83 18.11
N GLY A 173 1.41 18.37 18.98
CA GLY A 173 2.85 18.44 18.80
C GLY A 173 3.42 19.85 18.79
N PRO A 174 4.70 20.03 18.40
CA PRO A 174 5.36 21.32 18.36
C PRO A 174 4.63 22.32 17.46
N CYS A 175 4.54 23.56 17.94
CA CYS A 175 3.90 24.65 17.23
C CYS A 175 4.45 26.02 17.67
N GLY A 176 4.15 27.05 16.91
CA GLY A 176 4.54 28.42 17.25
C GLY A 176 4.19 29.44 16.18
N PRO A 177 4.26 30.74 16.51
CA PRO A 177 4.10 31.80 15.53
C PRO A 177 5.19 31.69 14.46
N CYS A 178 4.88 32.14 13.27
CA CYS A 178 5.83 32.18 12.18
C CYS A 178 5.81 33.52 11.43
N SER A 179 6.84 33.75 10.65
CA SER A 179 7.00 34.89 9.78
C SER A 179 7.34 34.39 8.38
N GLU A 180 6.55 34.76 7.41
CA GLU A 180 6.73 34.38 6.01
C GLU A 180 7.42 35.51 5.24
N ILE A 181 8.23 35.16 4.25
CA ILE A 181 8.80 36.10 3.31
C ILE A 181 8.14 35.82 1.96
N HIS A 182 7.49 36.86 1.40
CA HIS A 182 6.80 36.85 0.14
C HIS A 182 7.59 37.63 -0.90
N LEU A 183 7.63 37.14 -2.14
CA LEU A 183 8.21 37.84 -3.26
C LEU A 183 7.13 38.24 -4.25
N ASP A 184 7.10 39.53 -4.61
CA ASP A 184 6.30 40.08 -5.71
C ASP A 184 7.10 40.00 -6.98
N SER A 185 6.83 39.04 -7.83
CA SER A 185 7.51 38.81 -9.12
C SER A 185 6.81 39.46 -10.31
N ARG A 186 5.80 40.30 -10.07
CA ARG A 186 5.04 40.99 -11.10
C ARG A 186 5.87 42.04 -11.84
N THR A 187 5.39 42.45 -13.00
CA THR A 187 5.99 43.56 -13.76
C THR A 187 5.86 44.92 -13.04
N PRO A 188 6.71 45.90 -13.31
CA PRO A 188 6.58 47.22 -12.71
C PRO A 188 5.21 47.89 -12.93
N GLU A 189 4.59 47.65 -14.09
CA GLU A 189 3.26 48.18 -14.44
C GLU A 189 2.16 47.56 -13.56
N GLU A 190 2.24 46.25 -13.32
CA GLU A 190 1.30 45.52 -12.42
C GLU A 190 1.46 45.94 -10.97
N LYS A 191 2.71 46.09 -10.49
CA LYS A 191 3.02 46.64 -9.17
C LYS A 191 2.52 48.07 -8.95
N ALA A 192 2.57 48.90 -9.98
CA ALA A 192 2.04 50.26 -9.94
C ALA A 192 0.49 50.29 -9.91
N SER A 193 -0.17 49.30 -10.47
CA SER A 193 -1.62 49.15 -10.50
C SER A 193 -2.20 48.72 -9.16
N VAL A 194 -1.60 47.69 -8.54
CA VAL A 194 -2.01 47.13 -7.22
C VAL A 194 -0.75 46.94 -6.40
N PRO A 195 -0.61 47.57 -5.25
CA PRO A 195 0.53 47.37 -4.34
C PRO A 195 0.65 45.90 -3.92
N GLY A 196 1.88 45.35 -3.93
CA GLY A 196 2.12 43.92 -3.59
C GLY A 196 1.60 43.52 -2.20
N ARG A 197 1.67 44.45 -1.23
CA ARG A 197 1.14 44.23 0.13
C ARG A 197 -0.34 43.82 0.19
N GLU A 198 -1.14 44.18 -0.82
CA GLU A 198 -2.57 43.88 -0.88
C GLU A 198 -2.84 42.44 -1.39
N LEU A 199 -1.80 41.85 -2.01
CA LEU A 199 -1.87 40.51 -2.62
C LEU A 199 -1.18 39.43 -1.78
N VAL A 200 -0.46 39.81 -0.71
CA VAL A 200 0.13 38.85 0.23
C VAL A 200 -0.97 37.99 0.86
N ASN A 201 -0.84 36.68 0.82
CA ASN A 201 -1.83 35.69 1.30
C ASN A 201 -3.22 35.87 0.66
N LYS A 202 -3.26 36.18 -0.65
CA LYS A 202 -4.50 36.35 -1.45
C LYS A 202 -4.52 35.41 -2.68
N ASP A 203 -3.75 34.34 -2.66
CA ASP A 203 -3.64 33.36 -3.73
C ASP A 203 -3.20 33.95 -5.10
N ASP A 204 -2.49 35.09 -5.06
CA ASP A 204 -1.92 35.65 -6.29
C ASP A 204 -0.71 34.83 -6.73
N PRO A 205 -0.71 34.27 -7.98
CA PRO A 205 0.35 33.37 -8.42
C PRO A 205 1.70 34.06 -8.62
N GLN A 206 1.79 35.40 -8.53
CA GLN A 206 3.02 36.17 -8.71
C GLN A 206 3.47 36.87 -7.41
N VAL A 207 2.66 36.85 -6.32
CA VAL A 207 3.03 37.38 -4.99
C VAL A 207 3.01 36.21 -4.02
N ILE A 208 4.06 35.41 -4.05
CA ILE A 208 4.11 34.11 -3.40
C ILE A 208 5.02 34.08 -2.19
N GLU A 209 4.62 33.32 -1.18
CA GLU A 209 5.50 32.89 -0.09
C GLU A 209 6.67 32.07 -0.66
N ILE A 210 7.90 32.51 -0.36
CA ILE A 210 9.12 31.78 -0.73
C ILE A 210 9.79 31.13 0.48
N TRP A 211 9.61 31.69 1.71
CA TRP A 211 10.26 31.20 2.92
C TRP A 211 9.39 31.40 4.15
N ASN A 212 9.17 30.35 4.94
CA ASN A 212 8.51 30.43 6.24
C ASN A 212 9.53 30.23 7.35
N ILE A 213 9.57 31.13 8.33
CA ILE A 213 10.46 31.10 9.50
C ILE A 213 9.58 30.86 10.73
N VAL A 214 9.63 29.64 11.28
CA VAL A 214 8.80 29.23 12.42
C VAL A 214 9.58 29.40 13.72
N PHE A 215 8.95 30.08 14.67
CA PHE A 215 9.44 30.32 16.01
C PHE A 215 8.79 29.31 16.96
N MET A 216 9.29 28.07 16.99
CA MET A 216 8.75 27.00 17.81
C MET A 216 8.91 27.34 19.30
N GLN A 217 7.81 27.53 19.98
CA GLN A 217 7.76 27.93 21.39
C GLN A 217 6.83 27.05 22.22
N TYR A 218 5.91 26.32 21.59
CA TYR A 218 4.86 25.59 22.26
C TYR A 218 4.74 24.15 21.78
N ASN A 219 4.15 23.32 22.64
CA ASN A 219 3.66 21.98 22.30
C ASN A 219 2.13 21.98 22.48
N ARG A 220 1.37 21.68 21.43
CA ARG A 220 -0.09 21.55 21.51
C ARG A 220 -0.44 20.17 22.04
N LYS A 221 -1.17 20.14 23.14
CA LYS A 221 -1.67 18.91 23.77
C LYS A 221 -2.97 18.42 23.15
N ALA A 222 -3.36 17.18 23.46
CA ALA A 222 -4.58 16.55 22.96
C ALA A 222 -5.87 17.26 23.39
N ASP A 223 -5.85 18.00 24.52
CA ASP A 223 -6.94 18.83 25.01
C ASP A 223 -7.00 20.23 24.34
N GLY A 224 -6.07 20.51 23.42
CA GLY A 224 -5.94 21.78 22.70
C GLY A 224 -5.12 22.85 23.44
N THR A 225 -4.64 22.60 24.66
CA THR A 225 -3.84 23.58 25.42
C THR A 225 -2.42 23.68 24.84
N LEU A 226 -1.81 24.86 25.01
CA LEU A 226 -0.45 25.17 24.62
C LEU A 226 0.47 25.13 25.85
N GLU A 227 1.48 24.27 25.81
CA GLU A 227 2.52 24.17 26.82
C GLU A 227 3.83 24.72 26.26
N PRO A 228 4.56 25.60 26.96
CA PRO A 228 5.85 26.08 26.51
C PRO A 228 6.86 24.92 26.33
N LEU A 229 7.63 24.94 25.23
CA LEU A 229 8.75 24.02 25.04
C LEU A 229 9.87 24.33 26.02
N THR A 230 10.70 23.32 26.32
CA THR A 230 11.85 23.46 27.21
C THR A 230 12.97 24.34 26.63
N MET A 231 12.98 24.51 25.30
CA MET A 231 13.89 25.41 24.58
C MET A 231 13.17 26.07 23.42
N ASN A 232 13.60 27.27 23.04
CA ASN A 232 13.15 27.93 21.83
C ASN A 232 13.88 27.32 20.63
N VAL A 233 13.13 26.97 19.59
CA VAL A 233 13.65 26.34 18.38
C VAL A 233 13.31 27.18 17.15
N ILE A 234 14.29 27.37 16.29
CA ILE A 234 14.06 27.87 14.94
C ILE A 234 13.87 26.68 14.01
N ASP A 235 12.78 26.69 13.29
CA ASP A 235 12.51 25.83 12.15
C ASP A 235 12.21 26.70 10.95
N THR A 236 12.90 26.49 9.83
CA THR A 236 12.60 27.24 8.62
C THR A 236 12.34 26.32 7.45
N GLY A 237 11.44 26.72 6.57
CA GLY A 237 11.14 26.03 5.34
C GLY A 237 11.04 26.98 4.17
N MET A 238 12.07 26.97 3.31
CA MET A 238 12.07 27.70 2.05
C MET A 238 11.71 26.77 0.90
N GLY A 239 10.67 27.12 0.14
CA GLY A 239 10.28 26.35 -1.04
C GLY A 239 11.35 26.45 -2.13
N PHE A 240 12.08 25.37 -2.35
CA PHE A 240 13.19 25.36 -3.32
C PHE A 240 12.73 25.69 -4.73
N GLU A 241 11.68 25.07 -5.22
CA GLU A 241 11.14 25.29 -6.56
C GLU A 241 10.64 26.74 -6.74
N ARG A 242 10.05 27.32 -5.68
CA ARG A 242 9.61 28.73 -5.66
C ARG A 242 10.81 29.68 -5.70
N LEU A 243 11.88 29.39 -4.97
CA LEU A 243 13.12 30.16 -5.00
C LEU A 243 13.81 30.08 -6.37
N VAL A 244 13.91 28.88 -6.94
CA VAL A 244 14.48 28.68 -8.30
C VAL A 244 13.68 29.48 -9.32
N ARG A 245 12.35 29.42 -9.26
CA ARG A 245 11.46 30.22 -10.13
C ARG A 245 11.77 31.71 -10.03
N ALA A 246 11.89 32.24 -8.81
CA ALA A 246 12.21 33.64 -8.57
C ALA A 246 13.55 34.06 -9.19
N LEU A 247 14.62 33.29 -8.93
CA LEU A 247 15.97 33.58 -9.40
C LEU A 247 16.14 33.39 -10.91
N GLN A 248 15.34 32.53 -11.52
CA GLN A 248 15.33 32.32 -12.97
C GLN A 248 14.35 33.24 -13.72
N GLY A 249 13.62 34.11 -13.00
CA GLY A 249 12.67 35.06 -13.59
C GLY A 249 11.53 34.37 -14.35
N LYS A 250 11.01 33.27 -13.79
CA LYS A 250 9.93 32.50 -14.38
C LYS A 250 8.59 32.80 -13.70
N HIS A 251 7.47 32.56 -14.40
CA HIS A 251 6.12 32.75 -13.88
C HIS A 251 5.49 31.43 -13.37
N SER A 252 6.16 30.32 -13.62
CA SER A 252 5.74 28.98 -13.12
C SER A 252 6.97 28.17 -12.68
N ASN A 253 6.83 27.39 -11.61
CA ASN A 253 7.85 26.43 -11.20
C ASN A 253 8.17 25.44 -12.32
N TYR A 254 7.16 25.06 -13.12
CA TYR A 254 7.30 24.13 -14.24
C TYR A 254 8.15 24.68 -15.40
N ASP A 255 8.39 26.01 -15.45
CA ASP A 255 9.22 26.64 -16.48
C ASP A 255 10.71 26.75 -16.10
N THR A 256 11.05 26.27 -14.91
CA THR A 256 12.42 26.25 -14.39
C THR A 256 13.20 25.05 -14.90
N ASP A 257 14.51 25.06 -14.68
CA ASP A 257 15.39 23.94 -15.02
C ASP A 257 15.16 22.68 -14.15
N VAL A 258 14.37 22.77 -13.07
CA VAL A 258 13.92 21.61 -12.28
C VAL A 258 12.98 20.72 -13.09
N PHE A 259 12.07 21.30 -13.87
CA PHE A 259 11.01 20.56 -14.56
C PHE A 259 11.20 20.52 -16.09
N GLN A 260 11.76 21.57 -16.68
CA GLN A 260 11.85 21.70 -18.14
C GLN A 260 12.59 20.56 -18.85
N PRO A 261 13.67 19.96 -18.32
CA PRO A 261 14.29 18.79 -18.94
C PRO A 261 13.31 17.60 -19.05
N ILE A 262 12.51 17.35 -18.00
CA ILE A 262 11.53 16.27 -17.98
C ILE A 262 10.38 16.58 -18.94
N ILE A 263 9.84 17.81 -18.92
CA ILE A 263 8.75 18.25 -19.81
C ILE A 263 9.17 18.16 -21.28
N ARG A 264 10.39 18.54 -21.62
CA ARG A 264 10.92 18.40 -22.98
C ARG A 264 11.02 16.95 -23.42
N GLU A 265 11.40 16.04 -22.52
CA GLU A 265 11.44 14.62 -22.84
C GLU A 265 10.04 14.04 -22.99
N ILE A 266 9.06 14.49 -22.18
CA ILE A 266 7.65 14.15 -22.37
C ILE A 266 7.16 14.62 -23.75
N SER A 267 7.47 15.87 -24.11
CA SER A 267 7.14 16.42 -25.44
C SER A 267 7.75 15.58 -26.57
N ARG A 268 9.03 15.25 -26.45
CA ARG A 268 9.75 14.45 -27.45
C ARG A 268 9.13 13.05 -27.63
N LEU A 269 8.75 12.40 -26.52
CA LEU A 269 8.21 11.05 -26.55
C LEU A 269 6.74 11.00 -26.99
N SER A 270 5.94 12.01 -26.62
CA SER A 270 4.53 12.11 -27.00
C SER A 270 4.30 12.71 -28.40
N GLY A 271 5.27 13.48 -28.92
CA GLY A 271 5.14 14.23 -30.17
C GLY A 271 4.25 15.48 -30.03
N LEU A 272 3.96 15.92 -28.79
CA LEU A 272 3.17 17.11 -28.48
C LEU A 272 4.07 18.19 -27.88
N ASN A 273 3.80 19.47 -28.18
CA ASN A 273 4.57 20.56 -27.62
C ASN A 273 3.94 21.11 -26.34
N TYR A 274 4.77 21.41 -25.35
CA TYR A 274 4.38 22.18 -24.18
C TYR A 274 4.16 23.66 -24.59
N GLY A 275 3.05 24.24 -24.17
CA GLY A 275 2.62 25.58 -24.50
C GLY A 275 1.57 25.66 -25.63
N ASP A 276 1.24 24.54 -26.29
CA ASP A 276 0.27 24.54 -27.39
C ASP A 276 -1.19 24.45 -26.89
N LYS A 277 -1.46 23.68 -25.82
CA LYS A 277 -2.80 23.47 -25.26
C LYS A 277 -2.73 23.25 -23.77
N GLU A 278 -3.61 23.93 -23.02
CA GLU A 278 -3.66 23.85 -21.57
C GLU A 278 -3.84 22.40 -21.06
N GLU A 279 -4.71 21.60 -21.67
CA GLU A 279 -4.97 20.21 -21.23
C GLU A 279 -3.73 19.31 -21.36
N THR A 280 -2.94 19.47 -22.43
CA THR A 280 -1.70 18.73 -22.64
C THR A 280 -0.59 19.27 -21.73
N ASP A 281 -0.58 20.57 -21.46
CA ASP A 281 0.39 21.20 -20.58
C ASP A 281 0.17 20.76 -19.13
N VAL A 282 -1.07 20.75 -18.65
CA VAL A 282 -1.45 20.20 -17.36
C VAL A 282 -1.00 18.72 -17.25
N ALA A 283 -1.25 17.92 -18.30
CA ALA A 283 -0.81 16.53 -18.30
C ALA A 283 0.71 16.39 -18.19
N MET A 284 1.48 17.20 -18.91
CA MET A 284 2.94 17.19 -18.85
C MET A 284 3.46 17.64 -17.47
N ARG A 285 2.84 18.65 -16.86
CA ARG A 285 3.15 19.12 -15.49
C ARG A 285 2.89 18.03 -14.44
N VAL A 286 1.70 17.41 -14.49
CA VAL A 286 1.33 16.31 -13.58
C VAL A 286 2.30 15.14 -13.71
N ILE A 287 2.64 14.73 -14.93
CA ILE A 287 3.57 13.62 -15.15
C ILE A 287 4.97 13.95 -14.62
N ALA A 288 5.46 15.16 -14.87
CA ALA A 288 6.77 15.59 -14.42
C ALA A 288 6.86 15.66 -12.89
N ASP A 289 5.83 16.19 -12.22
CA ASP A 289 5.72 16.23 -10.77
C ASP A 289 5.65 14.82 -10.16
N HIS A 290 4.75 14.00 -10.66
CA HIS A 290 4.50 12.67 -10.12
C HIS A 290 5.66 11.70 -10.35
N LEU A 291 6.44 11.88 -11.40
CA LEU A 291 7.69 11.16 -11.63
C LEU A 291 8.66 11.36 -10.45
N ARG A 292 8.81 12.60 -9.97
CA ARG A 292 9.66 12.93 -8.83
C ARG A 292 9.17 12.21 -7.57
N ALA A 293 7.89 12.37 -7.25
CA ALA A 293 7.28 11.76 -6.06
C ALA A 293 7.43 10.24 -6.04
N VAL A 294 7.13 9.57 -7.15
CA VAL A 294 7.19 8.11 -7.26
C VAL A 294 8.64 7.60 -7.25
N ALA A 295 9.52 8.22 -8.02
CA ALA A 295 10.92 7.78 -8.12
C ALA A 295 11.65 7.91 -6.77
N PHE A 296 11.49 9.04 -6.06
CA PHE A 296 12.09 9.22 -4.74
C PHE A 296 11.47 8.29 -3.69
N SER A 297 10.16 8.08 -3.72
CA SER A 297 9.52 7.13 -2.77
C SER A 297 10.06 5.71 -2.94
N ILE A 298 10.24 5.26 -4.19
CA ILE A 298 10.81 3.94 -4.46
C ILE A 298 12.30 3.91 -4.04
N ALA A 299 13.06 4.98 -4.33
CA ALA A 299 14.44 5.11 -3.88
C ALA A 299 14.57 5.06 -2.35
N ASP A 300 13.63 5.67 -1.61
CA ASP A 300 13.56 5.62 -0.15
C ASP A 300 13.00 4.27 0.38
N GLY A 301 12.78 3.28 -0.48
CA GLY A 301 12.35 1.93 -0.12
C GLY A 301 10.84 1.73 0.00
N GLN A 302 10.01 2.74 -0.34
CA GLN A 302 8.57 2.61 -0.32
C GLN A 302 8.03 2.23 -1.70
N LEU A 303 7.57 0.98 -1.81
CA LEU A 303 6.99 0.48 -3.06
C LEU A 303 5.49 0.77 -3.16
N PRO A 304 4.96 0.96 -4.38
CA PRO A 304 3.52 0.97 -4.62
C PRO A 304 2.86 -0.30 -4.09
N SER A 305 1.78 -0.16 -3.32
CA SER A 305 1.07 -1.32 -2.74
C SER A 305 -0.43 -1.04 -2.56
N ASN A 306 -1.17 -1.96 -1.93
CA ASN A 306 -2.61 -1.82 -1.67
C ASN A 306 -2.95 -1.18 -0.32
N ALA A 307 -1.95 -0.79 0.49
CA ALA A 307 -2.17 -0.30 1.84
C ALA A 307 -1.18 0.81 2.23
N LYS A 308 -1.58 1.63 3.20
CA LYS A 308 -0.77 2.67 3.84
C LYS A 308 -0.05 3.58 2.81
N ALA A 309 1.19 3.97 3.08
CA ALA A 309 1.99 4.83 2.21
C ALA A 309 2.10 4.29 0.77
N GLY A 310 2.29 2.99 0.60
CA GLY A 310 2.39 2.37 -0.73
C GLY A 310 1.12 2.53 -1.57
N TYR A 311 -0.07 2.58 -0.96
CA TYR A 311 -1.32 2.88 -1.66
C TYR A 311 -1.34 4.31 -2.21
N VAL A 312 -0.86 5.27 -1.43
CA VAL A 312 -0.79 6.67 -1.87
C VAL A 312 0.18 6.81 -3.04
N ILE A 313 1.38 6.20 -2.96
CA ILE A 313 2.37 6.23 -4.04
C ILE A 313 1.81 5.55 -5.31
N ARG A 314 1.10 4.43 -5.17
CA ARG A 314 0.40 3.78 -6.29
C ARG A 314 -0.65 4.70 -6.92
N ARG A 315 -1.41 5.46 -6.11
CA ARG A 315 -2.40 6.42 -6.60
C ARG A 315 -1.76 7.55 -7.41
N ILE A 316 -0.65 8.10 -6.92
CA ILE A 316 0.12 9.13 -7.64
C ILE A 316 0.60 8.61 -9.00
N LEU A 317 1.22 7.43 -9.03
CA LEU A 317 1.68 6.81 -10.28
C LEU A 317 0.52 6.60 -11.26
N ARG A 318 -0.59 6.03 -10.80
CA ARG A 318 -1.76 5.78 -11.63
C ARG A 318 -2.41 7.07 -12.15
N ARG A 319 -2.39 8.15 -11.36
CA ARG A 319 -2.85 9.47 -11.82
C ARG A 319 -2.00 9.95 -13.00
N ALA A 320 -0.69 9.87 -12.92
CA ALA A 320 0.19 10.25 -14.03
C ALA A 320 -0.01 9.36 -15.27
N VAL A 321 -0.10 8.04 -15.11
CA VAL A 321 -0.37 7.10 -16.22
C VAL A 321 -1.71 7.43 -16.90
N ARG A 322 -2.74 7.79 -16.14
CA ARG A 322 -4.02 8.23 -16.68
C ARG A 322 -3.87 9.51 -17.52
N TYR A 323 -3.15 10.51 -17.02
CA TYR A 323 -2.90 11.75 -17.78
C TYR A 323 -2.15 11.45 -19.08
N ALA A 324 -1.13 10.59 -19.03
CA ALA A 324 -0.42 10.15 -20.22
C ALA A 324 -1.34 9.42 -21.23
N TYR A 325 -2.19 8.53 -20.74
CA TYR A 325 -3.15 7.77 -21.56
C TYR A 325 -4.21 8.66 -22.21
N THR A 326 -4.82 9.57 -21.42
CA THR A 326 -5.97 10.36 -21.84
C THR A 326 -5.56 11.54 -22.72
N PHE A 327 -4.55 12.32 -22.29
CA PHE A 327 -4.23 13.59 -22.92
C PHE A 327 -3.01 13.55 -23.85
N LEU A 328 -2.07 12.59 -23.61
CA LEU A 328 -0.89 12.45 -24.47
C LEU A 328 -0.94 11.20 -25.36
N ASN A 329 -2.07 10.50 -25.38
CA ASN A 329 -2.31 9.29 -26.17
C ASN A 329 -1.24 8.19 -25.99
N GLN A 330 -0.65 8.10 -24.79
CA GLN A 330 0.33 7.07 -24.48
C GLN A 330 -0.38 5.78 -23.99
N LYS A 331 -0.44 4.76 -24.86
CA LYS A 331 -1.17 3.51 -24.59
C LYS A 331 -0.30 2.40 -24.01
N GLU A 332 1.01 2.64 -23.91
CA GLU A 332 2.01 1.74 -23.34
C GLU A 332 2.68 2.41 -22.15
N ALA A 333 3.40 1.64 -21.33
CA ALA A 333 4.18 2.16 -20.22
C ALA A 333 5.12 3.29 -20.69
N PHE A 334 5.01 4.42 -20.05
CA PHE A 334 5.57 5.69 -20.53
C PHE A 334 6.47 6.37 -19.51
N MET A 335 6.05 6.49 -18.24
CA MET A 335 6.76 7.26 -17.22
C MET A 335 8.17 6.73 -16.94
N PHE A 336 8.35 5.40 -16.92
CA PHE A 336 9.66 4.79 -16.68
C PHE A 336 10.71 5.23 -17.72
N LYS A 337 10.28 5.63 -18.93
CA LYS A 337 11.16 6.11 -20.00
C LYS A 337 11.75 7.50 -19.68
N LEU A 338 11.11 8.27 -18.79
CA LEU A 338 11.55 9.58 -18.34
C LEU A 338 12.63 9.51 -17.25
N LEU A 339 12.74 8.36 -16.57
CA LEU A 339 13.64 8.18 -15.44
C LEU A 339 15.11 8.53 -15.73
N PRO A 340 15.69 8.20 -16.90
CA PRO A 340 17.09 8.57 -17.20
C PRO A 340 17.33 10.08 -17.18
N VAL A 341 16.41 10.88 -17.71
CA VAL A 341 16.50 12.35 -17.70
C VAL A 341 16.38 12.87 -16.27
N PHE A 342 15.40 12.38 -15.51
CA PHE A 342 15.22 12.75 -14.12
C PHE A 342 16.45 12.45 -13.26
N ILE A 343 17.05 11.27 -13.40
CA ILE A 343 18.30 10.92 -12.70
C ILE A 343 19.46 11.82 -13.15
N GLY A 344 19.51 12.21 -14.43
CA GLY A 344 20.51 13.15 -14.92
C GLY A 344 20.47 14.51 -14.21
N GLU A 345 19.27 14.99 -13.90
CA GLU A 345 19.06 16.30 -13.25
C GLU A 345 19.25 16.24 -11.72
N MET A 346 18.71 15.19 -11.06
CA MET A 346 18.62 15.12 -9.61
C MET A 346 19.65 14.19 -8.97
N GLY A 347 20.23 13.26 -9.72
CA GLY A 347 21.12 12.23 -9.18
C GLY A 347 22.45 12.74 -8.60
N GLY A 348 22.87 13.95 -8.99
CA GLY A 348 24.04 14.62 -8.38
C GLY A 348 23.77 15.04 -6.93
N ALA A 349 22.58 15.54 -6.65
CA ALA A 349 22.16 15.94 -5.30
C ALA A 349 21.66 14.75 -4.47
N TYR A 350 21.10 13.73 -5.13
CA TYR A 350 20.46 12.56 -4.50
C TYR A 350 20.98 11.27 -5.15
N PRO A 351 22.16 10.78 -4.73
CA PRO A 351 22.83 9.63 -5.35
C PRO A 351 22.04 8.32 -5.25
N GLU A 352 21.09 8.21 -4.33
CA GLU A 352 20.17 7.08 -4.20
C GLU A 352 19.34 6.82 -5.47
N LEU A 353 19.00 7.85 -6.24
CA LEU A 353 18.29 7.71 -7.51
C LEU A 353 19.11 6.92 -8.54
N ALA A 354 20.41 7.23 -8.64
CA ALA A 354 21.30 6.55 -9.56
C ALA A 354 21.57 5.11 -9.10
N ALA A 355 21.79 4.91 -7.81
CA ALA A 355 22.02 3.59 -7.21
C ALA A 355 20.84 2.63 -7.40
N GLN A 356 19.59 3.16 -7.35
CA GLN A 356 18.36 2.36 -7.46
C GLN A 356 17.71 2.44 -8.85
N ARG A 357 18.38 2.96 -9.85
CA ARG A 357 17.84 3.22 -11.20
C ARG A 357 17.08 2.04 -11.78
N GLU A 358 17.66 0.83 -11.72
CA GLU A 358 17.03 -0.37 -12.28
C GLU A 358 15.75 -0.76 -11.54
N LEU A 359 15.77 -0.71 -10.20
CA LEU A 359 14.61 -1.01 -9.39
C LEU A 359 13.48 -0.02 -9.68
N ILE A 360 13.77 1.29 -9.63
CA ILE A 360 12.79 2.35 -9.88
C ILE A 360 12.14 2.13 -11.24
N GLY A 361 12.95 1.97 -12.30
CA GLY A 361 12.46 1.80 -13.66
C GLY A 361 11.58 0.57 -13.85
N ARG A 362 11.93 -0.57 -13.22
CA ARG A 362 11.15 -1.81 -13.31
C ARG A 362 9.85 -1.73 -12.53
N VAL A 363 9.88 -1.24 -11.28
CA VAL A 363 8.68 -1.07 -10.45
C VAL A 363 7.68 -0.14 -11.14
N MET A 364 8.15 0.99 -11.66
CA MET A 364 7.30 1.92 -12.40
C MET A 364 6.68 1.23 -13.62
N LYS A 365 7.51 0.60 -14.48
CA LYS A 365 7.04 -0.05 -15.69
C LYS A 365 5.98 -1.12 -15.42
N GLU A 366 6.19 -1.97 -14.43
CA GLU A 366 5.23 -3.05 -14.11
C GLU A 366 3.92 -2.52 -13.52
N GLU A 367 3.96 -1.48 -12.67
CA GLU A 367 2.74 -0.83 -12.18
C GLU A 367 1.99 -0.11 -13.33
N GLU A 368 2.71 0.51 -14.26
CA GLU A 368 2.13 1.11 -15.46
C GLU A 368 1.46 0.04 -16.33
N ASP A 369 2.17 -1.03 -16.69
CA ASP A 369 1.64 -2.14 -17.47
C ASP A 369 0.43 -2.80 -16.81
N SER A 370 0.47 -2.97 -15.49
CA SER A 370 -0.64 -3.51 -14.70
C SER A 370 -1.85 -2.60 -14.71
N PHE A 371 -1.64 -1.30 -14.57
CA PHE A 371 -2.72 -0.32 -14.55
C PHE A 371 -3.34 -0.12 -15.93
N LEU A 372 -2.54 -0.11 -16.98
CA LEU A 372 -3.02 -0.02 -18.37
C LEU A 372 -3.95 -1.20 -18.71
N ARG A 373 -3.61 -2.43 -18.27
CA ARG A 373 -4.53 -3.58 -18.39
C ARG A 373 -5.82 -3.38 -17.61
N THR A 374 -5.78 -2.70 -16.48
CA THR A 374 -6.96 -2.34 -15.67
C THR A 374 -7.79 -1.28 -16.37
N LEU A 375 -7.14 -0.29 -16.99
CA LEU A 375 -7.81 0.75 -17.78
C LEU A 375 -8.60 0.15 -18.94
N ASP A 376 -8.02 -0.73 -19.73
CA ASP A 376 -8.69 -1.41 -20.85
C ASP A 376 -9.92 -2.19 -20.38
N LYS A 377 -9.78 -2.94 -19.27
CA LYS A 377 -10.90 -3.68 -18.67
C LYS A 377 -11.97 -2.75 -18.11
N GLY A 378 -11.60 -1.67 -17.45
CA GLY A 378 -12.48 -0.66 -16.91
C GLY A 378 -13.29 0.04 -18.00
N ILE A 379 -12.64 0.42 -19.10
CA ILE A 379 -13.30 0.99 -20.27
C ILE A 379 -14.33 0.01 -20.83
N SER A 380 -13.97 -1.25 -21.05
CA SER A 380 -14.88 -2.29 -21.54
C SER A 380 -16.10 -2.52 -20.64
N LEU A 381 -15.92 -2.46 -19.33
CA LEU A 381 -17.02 -2.56 -18.35
C LEU A 381 -17.92 -1.33 -18.38
N LEU A 382 -17.34 -0.15 -18.52
CA LEU A 382 -18.07 1.10 -18.63
C LEU A 382 -18.88 1.16 -19.92
N ASP A 383 -18.32 0.73 -21.05
CA ASP A 383 -19.04 0.59 -22.32
C ASP A 383 -20.26 -0.33 -22.19
N SER A 384 -20.09 -1.44 -21.47
CA SER A 384 -21.19 -2.38 -21.18
C SER A 384 -22.26 -1.75 -20.29
N ALA A 385 -21.86 -0.95 -19.29
CA ALA A 385 -22.78 -0.22 -18.42
C ALA A 385 -23.56 0.86 -19.20
N MET A 386 -22.88 1.63 -20.05
CA MET A 386 -23.52 2.64 -20.90
C MET A 386 -24.50 2.01 -21.92
N ALA A 387 -24.14 0.85 -22.48
CA ALA A 387 -25.09 0.09 -23.34
C ALA A 387 -26.34 -0.33 -22.57
N GLY A 388 -26.22 -0.72 -21.29
CA GLY A 388 -27.35 -0.99 -20.40
C GLY A 388 -28.19 0.24 -20.13
N LEU A 389 -27.58 1.38 -19.82
CA LEU A 389 -28.29 2.66 -19.63
C LEU A 389 -29.10 3.07 -20.88
N LYS A 390 -28.48 2.90 -22.05
CA LYS A 390 -29.14 3.17 -23.33
C LYS A 390 -30.38 2.30 -23.53
N ALA A 391 -30.32 1.02 -23.19
CA ALA A 391 -31.45 0.09 -23.28
C ALA A 391 -32.60 0.45 -22.30
N GLU A 392 -32.23 1.05 -21.14
CA GLU A 392 -33.17 1.50 -20.10
C GLU A 392 -33.68 2.94 -20.33
N GLY A 393 -33.16 3.67 -21.32
CA GLY A 393 -33.47 5.09 -21.56
C GLY A 393 -32.94 6.04 -20.46
N LYS A 394 -31.90 5.65 -19.71
CA LYS A 394 -31.27 6.44 -18.68
C LYS A 394 -30.04 7.18 -19.22
N THR A 395 -29.73 8.33 -18.63
CA THR A 395 -28.59 9.19 -19.03
C THR A 395 -27.57 9.37 -17.93
N GLN A 396 -27.79 8.74 -16.77
CA GLN A 396 -26.88 8.86 -15.62
C GLN A 396 -26.42 7.48 -15.15
N LEU A 397 -25.13 7.29 -14.98
CA LEU A 397 -24.51 6.11 -14.38
C LEU A 397 -24.68 6.18 -12.85
N ASP A 398 -25.18 5.08 -12.26
CA ASP A 398 -25.37 4.96 -10.82
C ASP A 398 -24.04 5.08 -10.06
N GLY A 399 -24.03 5.86 -8.98
CA GLY A 399 -22.85 6.10 -8.16
C GLY A 399 -22.26 4.83 -7.54
N LYS A 400 -23.07 3.81 -7.24
CA LYS A 400 -22.60 2.49 -6.80
C LYS A 400 -21.82 1.75 -7.88
N GLU A 401 -22.27 1.86 -9.14
CA GLU A 401 -21.58 1.22 -10.25
C GLU A 401 -20.25 1.92 -10.53
N ALA A 402 -20.23 3.26 -10.49
CA ALA A 402 -19.02 4.05 -10.56
C ALA A 402 -18.07 3.72 -9.40
N PHE A 403 -18.58 3.56 -8.18
CA PHE A 403 -17.80 3.13 -7.02
C PHE A 403 -17.28 1.70 -7.18
N ARG A 404 -18.03 0.78 -7.75
CA ARG A 404 -17.59 -0.59 -8.05
C ARG A 404 -16.44 -0.61 -9.06
N LEU A 405 -16.49 0.22 -10.10
CA LEU A 405 -15.41 0.40 -11.05
C LEU A 405 -14.16 0.91 -10.35
N PHE A 406 -14.29 1.86 -9.44
CA PHE A 406 -13.20 2.42 -8.65
C PHE A 406 -12.63 1.42 -7.64
N ASP A 407 -13.45 0.88 -6.75
CA ASP A 407 -13.01 0.06 -5.60
C ASP A 407 -12.53 -1.34 -6.02
N THR A 408 -13.28 -2.00 -6.92
CA THR A 408 -12.99 -3.39 -7.30
C THR A 408 -12.00 -3.51 -8.44
N TYR A 409 -12.08 -2.60 -9.40
CA TYR A 409 -11.28 -2.67 -10.62
C TYR A 409 -10.17 -1.61 -10.67
N GLY A 410 -10.14 -0.67 -9.71
CA GLY A 410 -9.15 0.41 -9.65
C GLY A 410 -9.28 1.42 -10.79
N PHE A 411 -10.50 1.53 -11.37
CA PHE A 411 -10.80 2.43 -12.48
C PHE A 411 -11.19 3.81 -11.92
N PRO A 412 -10.43 4.88 -12.19
CA PRO A 412 -10.63 6.18 -11.55
C PRO A 412 -11.99 6.82 -11.88
N LEU A 413 -12.59 7.52 -10.90
CA LEU A 413 -13.89 8.19 -11.08
C LEU A 413 -13.84 9.24 -12.18
N ASP A 414 -12.86 10.11 -12.17
CA ASP A 414 -12.67 11.18 -13.14
C ASP A 414 -12.52 10.67 -14.58
N LEU A 415 -11.96 9.47 -14.77
CA LEU A 415 -11.93 8.82 -16.08
C LEU A 415 -13.31 8.24 -16.43
N THR A 416 -14.04 7.71 -15.45
CA THR A 416 -15.42 7.28 -15.61
C THR A 416 -16.31 8.45 -16.06
N GLU A 417 -16.19 9.60 -15.40
CA GLU A 417 -16.91 10.83 -15.72
C GLU A 417 -16.58 11.37 -17.13
N LEU A 418 -15.29 11.40 -17.48
CA LEU A 418 -14.85 11.83 -18.79
C LEU A 418 -15.46 10.98 -19.90
N ILE A 419 -15.34 9.65 -19.80
CA ILE A 419 -15.87 8.73 -20.82
C ILE A 419 -17.40 8.80 -20.87
N CYS A 420 -18.07 8.87 -19.72
CA CYS A 420 -19.52 9.08 -19.67
C CYS A 420 -19.92 10.35 -20.40
N ARG A 421 -19.27 11.48 -20.12
CA ARG A 421 -19.55 12.78 -20.75
C ARG A 421 -19.31 12.78 -22.25
N GLU A 422 -18.23 12.18 -22.72
CA GLU A 422 -17.94 12.02 -24.15
C GLU A 422 -19.00 11.21 -24.89
N ASN A 423 -19.67 10.30 -24.18
CA ASN A 423 -20.77 9.47 -24.70
C ASN A 423 -22.18 10.02 -24.40
N GLY A 424 -22.29 11.24 -23.85
CA GLY A 424 -23.57 11.89 -23.55
C GLY A 424 -24.24 11.41 -22.25
N TYR A 425 -23.47 10.80 -21.34
CA TYR A 425 -23.95 10.37 -20.04
C TYR A 425 -23.34 11.23 -18.93
N THR A 426 -23.97 11.23 -17.76
CA THR A 426 -23.45 11.79 -16.50
C THR A 426 -23.19 10.69 -15.50
N VAL A 427 -22.47 10.99 -14.42
CA VAL A 427 -22.25 10.09 -13.29
C VAL A 427 -22.95 10.65 -12.06
N ASP A 428 -23.49 9.77 -11.22
CA ASP A 428 -24.04 10.12 -9.91
C ASP A 428 -22.89 10.27 -8.89
N GLU A 429 -22.30 11.47 -8.86
CA GLU A 429 -21.18 11.80 -7.97
C GLU A 429 -21.59 11.78 -6.49
N GLU A 430 -22.83 12.18 -6.17
CA GLU A 430 -23.34 12.13 -4.79
C GLU A 430 -23.45 10.69 -4.30
N GLY A 431 -24.01 9.80 -5.11
CA GLY A 431 -24.08 8.37 -4.82
C GLY A 431 -22.69 7.73 -4.67
N PHE A 432 -21.75 8.11 -5.52
CA PHE A 432 -20.35 7.68 -5.40
C PHE A 432 -19.72 8.18 -4.10
N ALA A 433 -19.90 9.47 -3.75
CA ALA A 433 -19.38 10.06 -2.52
C ALA A 433 -19.92 9.36 -1.27
N VAL A 434 -21.20 8.99 -1.27
CA VAL A 434 -21.82 8.22 -0.17
C VAL A 434 -21.14 6.85 0.01
N GLU A 435 -20.87 6.11 -1.06
CA GLU A 435 -20.18 4.82 -0.98
C GLU A 435 -18.70 4.99 -0.57
N MET A 436 -18.03 6.02 -1.06
CA MET A 436 -16.67 6.39 -0.67
C MET A 436 -16.60 6.73 0.84
N GLU A 437 -17.54 7.54 1.36
CA GLU A 437 -17.60 7.85 2.79
C GLU A 437 -17.88 6.61 3.64
N LYS A 438 -18.71 5.67 3.18
CA LYS A 438 -18.89 4.39 3.87
C LYS A 438 -17.60 3.57 3.92
N GLN A 439 -16.80 3.60 2.86
CA GLN A 439 -15.49 2.95 2.82
C GLN A 439 -14.50 3.67 3.74
N LYS A 440 -14.41 5.00 3.66
CA LYS A 440 -13.55 5.84 4.53
C LYS A 440 -13.94 5.73 5.99
N ALA A 441 -15.23 5.71 6.32
CA ALA A 441 -15.72 5.52 7.67
C ALA A 441 -15.35 4.15 8.24
N ARG A 442 -15.43 3.09 7.42
CA ARG A 442 -14.93 1.75 7.77
C ARG A 442 -13.42 1.77 8.02
N ALA A 443 -12.66 2.46 7.19
CA ALA A 443 -11.20 2.60 7.33
C ALA A 443 -10.83 3.48 8.55
N ARG A 444 -11.48 4.63 8.74
CA ARG A 444 -11.27 5.53 9.90
C ARG A 444 -11.64 4.86 11.22
N ASN A 445 -12.80 4.19 11.29
CA ASN A 445 -13.19 3.44 12.49
C ASN A 445 -12.26 2.26 12.81
N ALA A 446 -11.53 1.77 11.81
CA ALA A 446 -10.50 0.76 11.99
C ALA A 446 -9.15 1.34 12.47
N ALA A 447 -8.88 2.63 12.22
CA ALA A 447 -7.58 3.28 12.43
C ALA A 447 -7.59 4.36 13.54
N ALA A 448 -8.76 4.81 14.02
CA ALA A 448 -8.84 5.86 15.03
C ALA A 448 -8.23 5.38 16.36
N VAL A 449 -7.14 6.02 16.77
CA VAL A 449 -6.50 5.90 18.08
C VAL A 449 -6.63 7.26 18.77
N GLU A 450 -7.27 7.28 19.91
CA GLU A 450 -7.35 8.46 20.78
C GLU A 450 -6.27 8.32 21.85
N ASN A 451 -5.21 9.11 21.74
CA ASN A 451 -4.13 9.17 22.72
C ASN A 451 -4.47 10.24 23.76
N GLY A 452 -4.46 9.88 25.04
CA GLY A 452 -4.46 10.84 26.14
C GLY A 452 -3.08 11.49 26.32
N ASP A 453 -3.03 12.51 27.18
CA ASP A 453 -1.78 13.15 27.56
C ASP A 453 -0.93 12.24 28.47
N TRP A 454 0.39 12.44 28.48
CA TRP A 454 1.29 11.75 29.36
C TRP A 454 1.16 12.25 30.81
N GLU A 455 0.87 11.35 31.73
CA GLU A 455 0.94 11.58 33.15
C GLU A 455 2.33 11.23 33.67
N ILE A 456 3.09 12.24 34.14
CA ILE A 456 4.48 12.08 34.58
C ILE A 456 4.49 11.67 36.05
N ILE A 457 5.18 10.58 36.38
CA ILE A 457 5.42 10.09 37.73
C ILE A 457 6.79 10.58 38.23
N SER A 458 7.81 10.43 37.38
CA SER A 458 9.17 10.89 37.68
C SER A 458 9.86 11.35 36.39
N GLU A 459 10.77 12.31 36.55
CA GLU A 459 11.65 12.72 35.46
C GLU A 459 12.77 11.70 35.28
N GLY A 460 13.22 11.48 34.05
CA GLY A 460 14.31 10.57 33.73
C GLY A 460 14.35 10.18 32.27
N GLU A 461 15.49 9.65 31.85
CA GLU A 461 15.67 9.07 30.53
C GLU A 461 15.53 7.55 30.58
N GLN A 462 14.98 6.97 29.51
CA GLN A 462 14.87 5.52 29.39
C GLN A 462 16.19 4.91 28.93
N LYS A 463 16.61 3.84 29.62
CA LYS A 463 17.75 3.02 29.23
C LYS A 463 17.29 1.63 28.77
N PHE A 464 17.65 1.24 27.55
CA PHE A 464 17.43 -0.11 27.04
C PHE A 464 18.58 -1.04 27.45
N VAL A 465 18.25 -2.16 28.07
CA VAL A 465 19.23 -3.18 28.54
C VAL A 465 18.96 -4.57 27.97
N GLY A 466 18.00 -4.70 27.03
CA GLY A 466 17.47 -5.96 26.53
C GLY A 466 18.42 -6.76 25.64
N TYR A 467 19.58 -6.24 25.26
CA TYR A 467 20.61 -7.05 24.58
C TYR A 467 21.31 -8.01 25.55
N ASP A 468 21.38 -7.64 26.81
CA ASP A 468 22.14 -8.38 27.85
C ASP A 468 21.24 -9.05 28.88
N TYR A 469 20.06 -8.46 29.15
CA TYR A 469 19.13 -8.87 30.20
C TYR A 469 17.74 -9.17 29.66
N THR A 470 17.09 -10.20 30.23
CA THR A 470 15.67 -10.52 29.99
C THR A 470 14.79 -10.13 31.19
N GLU A 471 15.42 -9.75 32.31
CA GLU A 471 14.75 -9.21 33.50
C GLU A 471 15.59 -8.08 34.09
N HIS A 472 14.95 -7.06 34.64
CA HIS A 472 15.61 -5.92 35.26
C HIS A 472 14.66 -5.14 36.14
N ASP A 473 15.16 -4.62 37.27
CA ASP A 473 14.44 -3.67 38.11
C ASP A 473 14.15 -2.39 37.34
N CYS A 474 12.94 -1.84 37.51
CA CYS A 474 12.53 -0.62 36.82
C CYS A 474 11.48 0.18 37.60
N HIS A 475 11.33 1.44 37.21
CA HIS A 475 10.25 2.34 37.65
C HIS A 475 9.52 2.89 36.42
N ILE A 476 8.23 3.17 36.57
CA ILE A 476 7.46 3.84 35.52
C ILE A 476 7.77 5.35 35.62
N LEU A 477 8.30 5.90 34.53
CA LEU A 477 8.54 7.35 34.42
C LEU A 477 7.25 8.12 34.15
N ARG A 478 6.45 7.59 33.19
CA ARG A 478 5.19 8.20 32.77
C ARG A 478 4.27 7.16 32.14
N TYR A 479 2.99 7.48 32.08
CA TYR A 479 2.00 6.66 31.38
C TYR A 479 0.95 7.54 30.69
N ARG A 480 0.26 6.98 29.71
CA ARG A 480 -0.92 7.58 29.11
C ARG A 480 -2.01 6.54 28.85
N LYS A 481 -3.25 7.03 28.84
CA LYS A 481 -4.42 6.23 28.48
C LYS A 481 -4.64 6.32 26.98
N VAL A 482 -4.89 5.18 26.33
CA VAL A 482 -5.14 5.09 24.88
C VAL A 482 -6.44 4.36 24.64
N THR A 483 -7.28 4.91 23.74
CA THR A 483 -8.51 4.26 23.33
C THR A 483 -8.47 3.97 21.84
N GLN A 484 -8.60 2.68 21.50
CA GLN A 484 -8.66 2.23 20.12
C GLN A 484 -9.82 1.24 19.94
N LYS A 485 -10.66 1.43 18.94
CA LYS A 485 -11.82 0.55 18.65
C LYS A 485 -12.70 0.28 19.88
N LYS A 486 -12.90 1.28 20.73
CA LYS A 486 -13.65 1.20 22.02
C LYS A 486 -13.00 0.30 23.08
N GLN A 487 -11.75 -0.10 22.87
CA GLN A 487 -10.93 -0.75 23.89
C GLN A 487 -9.96 0.25 24.47
N THR A 488 -9.84 0.26 25.78
CA THR A 488 -8.90 1.10 26.51
C THR A 488 -7.71 0.25 26.91
N TYR A 489 -6.50 0.79 26.74
CA TYR A 489 -5.26 0.26 27.27
C TYR A 489 -4.37 1.43 27.74
N TYR A 490 -3.27 1.10 28.37
CA TYR A 490 -2.32 2.10 28.84
C TYR A 490 -0.96 1.86 28.22
N GLU A 491 -0.27 2.94 27.96
CA GLU A 491 1.10 2.97 27.48
C GLU A 491 2.00 3.47 28.61
N LEU A 492 3.07 2.74 28.89
CA LEU A 492 4.02 3.03 29.98
C LEU A 492 5.41 3.26 29.42
N VAL A 493 6.15 4.20 29.97
CA VAL A 493 7.58 4.40 29.75
C VAL A 493 8.31 4.07 31.03
N LEU A 494 9.28 3.14 30.96
CA LEU A 494 10.11 2.72 32.09
C LEU A 494 11.45 3.46 32.06
N ASP A 495 12.07 3.68 33.21
CA ASP A 495 13.43 4.22 33.33
C ASP A 495 14.50 3.26 32.78
N THR A 496 14.34 1.97 33.09
CA THR A 496 15.19 0.92 32.54
C THR A 496 14.31 -0.20 32.01
N THR A 497 14.57 -0.66 30.77
CA THR A 497 13.75 -1.70 30.16
C THR A 497 14.57 -2.79 29.48
N PRO A 498 14.25 -4.07 29.76
CA PRO A 498 14.75 -5.19 28.98
C PRO A 498 13.88 -5.47 27.75
N PHE A 499 12.69 -4.84 27.61
CA PHE A 499 11.74 -5.07 26.52
C PHE A 499 12.20 -4.39 25.23
N TYR A 500 12.34 -5.15 24.17
CA TYR A 500 12.60 -4.65 22.83
C TYR A 500 11.33 -4.00 22.26
N GLY A 501 11.43 -2.74 21.87
CA GLY A 501 10.34 -2.05 21.15
C GLY A 501 10.34 -2.40 19.66
N GLU A 502 9.16 -2.57 19.07
CA GLU A 502 9.02 -2.89 17.63
C GLU A 502 9.84 -1.96 16.75
N MET A 503 10.83 -2.51 16.04
CA MET A 503 11.71 -1.77 15.13
C MET A 503 12.36 -2.72 14.11
N GLY A 504 12.71 -2.21 12.92
CA GLY A 504 13.44 -2.96 11.90
C GLY A 504 12.71 -4.22 11.41
N GLY A 505 11.40 -4.27 11.54
CA GLY A 505 10.58 -5.44 11.17
C GLY A 505 10.44 -6.50 12.26
N GLN A 506 11.19 -6.41 13.37
CA GLN A 506 10.99 -7.29 14.52
C GLN A 506 9.88 -6.74 15.43
N VAL A 507 8.91 -7.60 15.78
CA VAL A 507 7.83 -7.27 16.73
C VAL A 507 8.37 -6.95 18.11
N GLY A 508 7.63 -6.15 18.87
CA GLY A 508 7.95 -5.84 20.25
C GLY A 508 7.82 -7.05 21.17
N ASP A 509 8.55 -7.01 22.27
CA ASP A 509 8.45 -8.03 23.29
C ASP A 509 7.15 -7.93 24.09
N CYS A 510 6.74 -9.06 24.61
CA CYS A 510 5.74 -9.15 25.65
C CYS A 510 6.32 -9.79 26.92
N GLY A 511 5.59 -9.72 28.03
CA GLY A 511 6.02 -10.26 29.31
C GLY A 511 5.23 -9.71 30.47
N VAL A 512 5.87 -9.47 31.60
CA VAL A 512 5.20 -8.98 32.82
C VAL A 512 6.03 -7.95 33.56
N LEU A 513 5.34 -7.04 34.25
CA LEU A 513 5.90 -6.20 35.30
C LEU A 513 5.43 -6.77 36.65
N VAL A 514 6.35 -7.14 37.51
CA VAL A 514 6.07 -7.79 38.83
C VAL A 514 6.46 -6.85 39.95
N SER A 515 5.53 -6.54 40.83
CA SER A 515 5.79 -5.87 42.11
C SER A 515 5.46 -6.79 43.27
N GLU A 516 5.67 -6.36 44.51
CA GLU A 516 5.28 -7.08 45.70
C GLU A 516 3.76 -7.33 45.78
N GLN A 517 2.95 -6.49 45.11
CA GLN A 517 1.50 -6.49 45.28
C GLN A 517 0.76 -7.05 44.07
N GLU A 518 1.33 -6.92 42.87
CA GLU A 518 0.65 -7.30 41.65
C GLU A 518 1.59 -7.71 40.52
N THR A 519 1.02 -8.35 39.50
CA THR A 519 1.67 -8.67 38.23
C THR A 519 0.85 -8.05 37.09
N VAL A 520 1.47 -7.22 36.29
CA VAL A 520 0.86 -6.53 35.16
C VAL A 520 1.40 -7.10 33.85
N ASN A 521 0.50 -7.56 32.96
CA ASN A 521 0.91 -8.13 31.67
C ASN A 521 1.25 -7.01 30.68
N VAL A 522 2.47 -7.01 30.16
CA VAL A 522 2.90 -6.27 28.97
C VAL A 522 2.54 -7.09 27.76
N ILE A 523 1.55 -6.64 26.99
CA ILE A 523 1.02 -7.38 25.85
C ILE A 523 1.76 -7.10 24.54
N ASP A 524 2.45 -5.98 24.46
CA ASP A 524 3.27 -5.57 23.33
C ASP A 524 4.21 -4.44 23.77
N THR A 525 5.27 -4.22 23.02
CA THR A 525 6.19 -3.08 23.22
C THR A 525 6.42 -2.39 21.89
N LYS A 526 6.00 -1.14 21.77
CA LYS A 526 6.17 -0.30 20.58
C LYS A 526 7.38 0.62 20.73
N ARG A 527 7.81 1.21 19.64
CA ARG A 527 8.83 2.24 19.66
C ARG A 527 8.21 3.57 19.20
N GLU A 528 8.37 4.61 20.01
CA GLU A 528 7.95 5.97 19.71
C GLU A 528 9.06 6.93 20.17
N ASN A 529 9.51 7.83 19.30
CA ASN A 529 10.55 8.84 19.59
C ASN A 529 11.79 8.24 20.28
N ASN A 530 12.32 7.14 19.74
CA ASN A 530 13.44 6.36 20.28
C ASN A 530 13.24 5.74 21.67
N GLN A 531 12.02 5.70 22.18
CA GLN A 531 11.68 5.08 23.46
C GLN A 531 10.83 3.81 23.25
N SER A 532 11.04 2.82 24.11
CA SER A 532 10.20 1.63 24.20
C SER A 532 8.94 1.96 24.99
N ILE A 533 7.78 1.80 24.38
CA ILE A 533 6.47 2.05 24.97
C ILE A 533 5.81 0.72 25.28
N HIS A 534 5.57 0.44 26.54
CA HIS A 534 5.02 -0.83 27.02
C HIS A 534 3.50 -0.74 27.08
N ILE A 535 2.80 -1.63 26.38
CA ILE A 535 1.34 -1.64 26.29
C ILE A 535 0.77 -2.61 27.31
N VAL A 536 -0.08 -2.09 28.21
CA VAL A 536 -0.76 -2.88 29.23
C VAL A 536 -2.28 -2.66 29.18
N LYS A 537 -3.08 -3.70 29.49
CA LYS A 537 -4.55 -3.56 29.50
C LYS A 537 -5.06 -2.81 30.70
N THR A 538 -4.38 -2.90 31.82
CA THR A 538 -4.74 -2.26 33.08
C THR A 538 -3.53 -1.51 33.64
N LEU A 539 -3.76 -0.29 34.10
CA LEU A 539 -2.74 0.46 34.81
C LEU A 539 -2.44 -0.24 36.15
N PRO A 540 -1.17 -0.33 36.59
CA PRO A 540 -0.84 -0.77 37.93
C PRO A 540 -1.61 0.02 39.00
N ALA A 541 -1.96 -0.65 40.09
CA ALA A 541 -2.67 -0.01 41.21
C ALA A 541 -1.83 1.11 41.87
N ASP A 542 -0.52 0.93 41.93
CA ASP A 542 0.47 1.95 42.32
C ASP A 542 1.54 2.07 41.23
N PRO A 543 1.36 2.99 40.27
CA PRO A 543 2.35 3.19 39.21
C PRO A 543 3.70 3.76 39.69
N SER A 544 3.80 4.24 40.95
CA SER A 544 5.04 4.77 41.53
C SER A 544 5.90 3.68 42.20
N ALA A 545 5.38 2.46 42.35
CA ALA A 545 6.07 1.35 42.94
C ALA A 545 7.25 0.87 42.05
N PRO A 546 8.28 0.26 42.64
CA PRO A 546 9.30 -0.46 41.89
C PRO A 546 8.71 -1.74 41.28
N PHE A 547 9.14 -2.08 40.06
CA PHE A 547 8.75 -3.30 39.37
C PHE A 547 10.00 -4.06 38.90
N MET A 548 9.86 -5.38 38.85
CA MET A 548 10.74 -6.24 38.06
C MET A 548 10.12 -6.41 36.67
N ALA A 549 10.79 -5.91 35.66
CA ALA A 549 10.40 -6.09 34.27
C ALA A 549 10.93 -7.43 33.75
N CYS A 550 10.06 -8.38 33.42
CA CYS A 550 10.40 -9.73 32.96
C CYS A 550 9.84 -9.99 31.55
N VAL A 551 10.73 -10.22 30.60
CA VAL A 551 10.38 -10.53 29.21
C VAL A 551 9.96 -12.01 29.10
N ASP A 552 9.00 -12.31 28.24
CA ASP A 552 8.68 -13.68 27.81
C ASP A 552 9.87 -14.27 27.05
N THR A 553 10.67 -15.07 27.74
CA THR A 553 11.95 -15.59 27.23
C THR A 553 11.78 -16.59 26.10
N GLU A 554 10.67 -17.33 26.03
CA GLU A 554 10.39 -18.30 24.97
C GLU A 554 10.09 -17.55 23.67
N LYS A 555 9.19 -16.57 23.72
CA LYS A 555 8.88 -15.74 22.54
C LYS A 555 10.07 -14.91 22.09
N ARG A 556 10.84 -14.35 23.02
CA ARG A 556 12.08 -13.61 22.72
C ARG A 556 13.09 -14.51 22.01
N ALA A 557 13.30 -15.74 22.49
CA ALA A 557 14.22 -16.68 21.87
C ALA A 557 13.76 -17.09 20.46
N ALA A 558 12.46 -17.33 20.27
CA ALA A 558 11.90 -17.63 18.95
C ALA A 558 12.05 -16.44 17.98
N SER A 559 11.72 -15.21 18.42
CA SER A 559 11.94 -14.00 17.62
C SER A 559 13.42 -13.80 17.27
N ALA A 560 14.33 -14.01 18.21
CA ALA A 560 15.76 -13.92 17.99
C ALA A 560 16.27 -14.97 16.98
N ALA A 561 15.73 -16.18 17.01
CA ALA A 561 16.02 -17.25 16.04
C ALA A 561 15.53 -16.87 14.65
N ASN A 562 14.28 -16.40 14.53
CA ASN A 562 13.70 -15.93 13.27
C ASN A 562 14.45 -14.70 12.72
N HIS A 563 14.89 -13.77 13.57
CA HIS A 563 15.66 -12.60 13.13
C HIS A 563 17.04 -13.01 12.62
N THR A 564 17.72 -13.87 13.33
CA THR A 564 19.03 -14.39 12.89
C THR A 564 18.88 -15.17 11.57
N ALA A 565 17.82 -15.99 11.44
CA ALA A 565 17.54 -16.71 10.20
C ALA A 565 17.24 -15.75 9.04
N THR A 566 16.68 -14.57 9.29
CA THR A 566 16.45 -13.53 8.28
C THR A 566 17.77 -13.02 7.69
N HIS A 567 18.79 -12.76 8.51
CA HIS A 567 20.13 -12.38 8.05
C HIS A 567 20.79 -13.51 7.23
N LEU A 568 20.70 -14.76 7.69
CA LEU A 568 21.22 -15.89 6.92
C LEU A 568 20.48 -16.07 5.60
N LEU A 569 19.17 -15.78 5.57
CA LEU A 569 18.35 -15.83 4.37
C LEU A 569 18.75 -14.76 3.36
N ASP A 570 18.96 -13.50 3.79
CA ASP A 570 19.45 -12.43 2.90
C ASP A 570 20.77 -12.82 2.25
N TYR A 571 21.72 -13.28 3.04
CA TYR A 571 22.98 -13.77 2.54
C TYR A 571 22.81 -14.92 1.55
N ALA A 572 21.98 -15.93 1.86
CA ALA A 572 21.77 -17.10 1.01
C ALA A 572 21.08 -16.72 -0.31
N LEU A 573 20.12 -15.82 -0.29
CA LEU A 573 19.45 -15.32 -1.49
C LEU A 573 20.42 -14.60 -2.42
N LYS A 574 21.33 -13.78 -1.90
CA LYS A 574 22.38 -13.13 -2.70
C LYS A 574 23.33 -14.16 -3.33
N GLN A 575 23.68 -15.21 -2.62
CA GLN A 575 24.55 -16.26 -3.14
C GLN A 575 23.89 -17.09 -4.26
N VAL A 576 22.58 -17.32 -4.18
CA VAL A 576 21.86 -18.17 -5.12
C VAL A 576 21.31 -17.38 -6.30
N LEU A 577 20.78 -16.18 -6.07
CA LEU A 577 20.10 -15.36 -7.07
C LEU A 577 20.96 -14.22 -7.63
N GLY A 578 22.00 -13.80 -6.90
CA GLY A 578 22.93 -12.75 -7.30
C GLY A 578 22.78 -11.43 -6.50
N ASP A 579 23.72 -10.51 -6.73
CA ASP A 579 23.92 -9.26 -5.96
C ASP A 579 22.77 -8.24 -6.09
N HIS A 580 21.85 -8.43 -7.04
CA HIS A 580 20.68 -7.59 -7.20
C HIS A 580 19.62 -7.80 -6.10
N VAL A 581 19.79 -8.84 -5.27
CA VAL A 581 18.90 -9.10 -4.14
C VAL A 581 19.18 -8.08 -3.05
N GLU A 582 18.16 -7.28 -2.75
CA GLU A 582 18.18 -6.31 -1.65
C GLU A 582 16.92 -6.46 -0.82
N GLN A 583 17.02 -6.34 0.49
CA GLN A 583 15.87 -6.31 1.38
C GLN A 583 14.98 -5.10 1.07
N LYS A 584 13.69 -5.34 0.86
CA LYS A 584 12.65 -4.32 0.65
C LYS A 584 11.67 -4.23 1.82
N GLY A 585 11.67 -5.22 2.70
CA GLY A 585 10.91 -5.25 3.93
C GLY A 585 11.16 -6.54 4.67
N SER A 586 10.93 -6.52 5.98
CA SER A 586 10.98 -7.71 6.82
C SER A 586 9.88 -7.66 7.87
N TYR A 587 9.51 -8.83 8.36
CA TYR A 587 8.65 -9.00 9.53
C TYR A 587 9.13 -10.22 10.28
N VAL A 588 9.41 -10.06 11.56
CA VAL A 588 9.97 -11.11 12.41
C VAL A 588 9.12 -11.18 13.68
N SER A 589 8.53 -12.34 13.90
CA SER A 589 7.73 -12.67 15.09
C SER A 589 8.21 -14.00 15.72
N PRO A 590 7.71 -14.40 16.87
CA PRO A 590 8.00 -15.73 17.42
C PRO A 590 7.63 -16.88 16.48
N ASP A 591 6.51 -16.75 15.73
CA ASP A 591 5.90 -17.83 14.98
C ASP A 591 6.43 -17.94 13.53
N THR A 592 6.92 -16.82 12.96
CA THR A 592 7.29 -16.76 11.55
C THR A 592 8.21 -15.57 11.24
N LEU A 593 8.96 -15.71 10.19
CA LEU A 593 9.66 -14.60 9.54
C LEU A 593 9.13 -14.39 8.12
N ARG A 594 9.14 -13.13 7.68
CA ARG A 594 8.79 -12.73 6.33
C ARG A 594 9.89 -11.82 5.80
N PHE A 595 10.33 -12.09 4.59
CA PHE A 595 11.40 -11.35 3.93
C PHE A 595 10.96 -10.94 2.53
N ASP A 596 10.87 -9.64 2.29
CA ASP A 596 10.54 -9.05 1.00
C ASP A 596 11.84 -8.56 0.35
N PHE A 597 12.11 -8.99 -0.87
CA PHE A 597 13.38 -8.72 -1.56
C PHE A 597 13.19 -8.44 -3.05
N SER A 598 14.14 -7.71 -3.62
CA SER A 598 14.16 -7.43 -5.06
C SER A 598 14.53 -8.69 -5.84
N HIS A 599 13.59 -9.18 -6.65
CA HIS A 599 13.82 -10.25 -7.63
C HIS A 599 12.72 -10.26 -8.70
N PHE A 600 13.08 -10.54 -9.93
CA PHE A 600 12.27 -10.24 -11.11
C PHE A 600 11.37 -11.37 -11.57
N GLN A 601 11.61 -12.57 -11.10
CA GLN A 601 10.87 -13.76 -11.51
C GLN A 601 10.52 -14.64 -10.30
N LYS A 602 9.57 -15.55 -10.49
CA LYS A 602 9.27 -16.56 -9.49
C LYS A 602 10.50 -17.46 -9.30
N MET A 603 10.87 -17.70 -8.04
CA MET A 603 11.93 -18.67 -7.74
C MET A 603 11.49 -20.08 -8.13
N THR A 604 12.43 -20.84 -8.65
CA THR A 604 12.25 -22.27 -8.94
C THR A 604 12.32 -23.08 -7.64
N ASP A 605 11.70 -24.24 -7.63
CA ASP A 605 11.78 -25.18 -6.49
C ASP A 605 13.23 -25.56 -6.15
N GLU A 606 14.13 -25.57 -7.14
CA GLU A 606 15.55 -25.89 -6.93
C GLU A 606 16.28 -24.71 -6.29
N GLU A 607 16.04 -23.47 -6.70
CA GLU A 607 16.60 -22.28 -6.06
C GLU A 607 16.14 -22.17 -4.62
N ILE A 608 14.84 -22.40 -4.34
CA ILE A 608 14.30 -22.43 -2.97
C ILE A 608 15.05 -23.48 -2.13
N ARG A 609 15.25 -24.70 -2.67
CA ARG A 609 15.99 -25.74 -1.95
C ARG A 609 17.47 -25.40 -1.74
N GLN A 610 18.11 -24.72 -2.68
CA GLN A 610 19.50 -24.29 -2.53
C GLN A 610 19.63 -23.24 -1.42
N VAL A 611 18.72 -22.26 -1.37
CA VAL A 611 18.65 -21.26 -0.29
C VAL A 611 18.43 -21.95 1.06
N GLU A 612 17.46 -22.86 1.15
CA GLU A 612 17.22 -23.62 2.41
C GLU A 612 18.43 -24.42 2.86
N ARG A 613 19.10 -25.11 1.93
CA ARG A 613 20.29 -25.89 2.25
C ARG A 613 21.43 -25.01 2.76
N LEU A 614 21.63 -23.85 2.16
CA LEU A 614 22.68 -22.92 2.55
C LEU A 614 22.39 -22.34 3.93
N VAL A 615 21.17 -21.85 4.21
CA VAL A 615 20.78 -21.37 5.53
C VAL A 615 20.96 -22.46 6.59
N ASN A 616 20.42 -23.67 6.34
CA ASN A 616 20.55 -24.79 7.26
C ASN A 616 22.00 -25.29 7.41
N SER A 617 22.89 -25.07 6.43
CA SER A 617 24.32 -25.34 6.57
C SER A 617 24.94 -24.42 7.61
N MET A 618 24.70 -23.09 7.48
CA MET A 618 25.18 -22.09 8.44
C MET A 618 24.61 -22.31 9.85
N ILE A 619 23.36 -22.81 9.95
CA ILE A 619 22.79 -23.19 11.25
C ILE A 619 23.58 -24.35 11.89
N ARG A 620 23.92 -25.38 11.12
CA ARG A 620 24.69 -26.55 11.64
C ARG A 620 26.14 -26.22 11.98
N GLU A 621 26.70 -25.14 11.38
CA GLU A 621 28.05 -24.66 11.72
C GLU A 621 28.11 -23.99 13.09
N ASP A 622 26.95 -23.68 13.70
CA ASP A 622 26.84 -23.06 15.00
C ASP A 622 27.68 -21.80 15.15
N LEU A 623 27.61 -20.92 14.14
CA LEU A 623 28.40 -19.69 14.07
C LEU A 623 28.02 -18.76 15.24
N PRO A 624 29.00 -18.29 16.05
CA PRO A 624 28.71 -17.41 17.17
C PRO A 624 28.28 -16.01 16.69
N LEU A 625 27.50 -15.32 17.53
CA LEU A 625 27.20 -13.91 17.35
C LEU A 625 28.49 -13.11 17.57
N ASP A 626 28.93 -12.41 16.52
CA ASP A 626 29.98 -11.40 16.58
C ASP A 626 29.33 -10.02 16.49
N GLU A 627 29.32 -9.28 17.59
CA GLU A 627 28.56 -8.05 17.78
C GLU A 627 29.49 -6.88 18.13
N HIS A 628 29.38 -5.79 17.36
CA HIS A 628 30.07 -4.53 17.62
C HIS A 628 29.03 -3.44 17.86
N ARG A 629 28.92 -2.98 19.11
CA ARG A 629 28.00 -1.90 19.51
C ARG A 629 28.68 -0.55 19.38
N ASP A 630 27.94 0.49 19.12
CA ASP A 630 28.39 1.88 19.06
C ASP A 630 29.60 2.12 18.12
N THR A 631 29.65 1.36 17.02
CA THR A 631 30.73 1.45 16.03
C THR A 631 30.52 2.68 15.16
N PRO A 632 31.53 3.56 14.98
CA PRO A 632 31.47 4.65 14.04
C PRO A 632 31.08 4.17 12.64
N LEU A 633 30.16 4.87 11.97
CA LEU A 633 29.57 4.43 10.69
C LEU A 633 30.63 4.09 9.64
N GLU A 634 31.69 4.89 9.54
CA GLU A 634 32.77 4.67 8.58
C GLU A 634 33.65 3.46 8.91
N GLU A 635 33.75 3.09 10.16
CA GLU A 635 34.43 1.86 10.57
C GLU A 635 33.57 0.63 10.32
N ALA A 636 32.27 0.75 10.59
CA ALA A 636 31.30 -0.30 10.35
C ALA A 636 31.21 -0.67 8.85
N LYS A 637 31.29 0.31 7.96
CA LYS A 637 31.38 0.08 6.52
C LYS A 637 32.65 -0.70 6.13
N LYS A 638 33.79 -0.41 6.78
CA LYS A 638 35.05 -1.15 6.52
C LYS A 638 34.99 -2.62 6.96
N LEU A 639 34.10 -2.95 7.90
CA LEU A 639 33.86 -4.33 8.30
C LEU A 639 33.09 -5.13 7.24
N GLY A 640 32.66 -4.48 6.15
CA GLY A 640 31.87 -5.12 5.09
C GLY A 640 30.40 -5.32 5.48
N ALA A 641 29.92 -4.60 6.49
CA ALA A 641 28.53 -4.71 6.92
C ALA A 641 27.58 -4.05 5.91
N ILE A 642 26.52 -4.75 5.58
CA ILE A 642 25.46 -4.27 4.68
C ILE A 642 24.55 -3.32 5.45
N ALA A 643 24.40 -2.10 4.91
CA ALA A 643 23.43 -1.13 5.40
C ALA A 643 22.10 -1.39 4.71
N LEU A 644 20.99 -1.41 5.45
CA LEU A 644 19.67 -1.40 4.84
C LEU A 644 19.45 -0.09 4.10
N PHE A 645 19.04 -0.19 2.85
CA PHE A 645 18.84 0.98 2.02
C PHE A 645 17.64 1.80 2.51
N GLY A 646 17.82 3.13 2.59
CA GLY A 646 16.77 4.06 3.03
C GLY A 646 16.61 4.20 4.55
N GLU A 647 17.48 3.61 5.36
CA GLU A 647 17.53 3.88 6.79
C GLU A 647 18.57 4.96 7.12
N LYS A 648 18.20 5.90 8.00
CA LYS A 648 19.16 6.86 8.56
C LYS A 648 19.85 6.20 9.75
N TYR A 649 21.13 6.05 9.61
CA TYR A 649 21.98 5.64 10.72
C TYR A 649 22.55 6.88 11.41
N GLY A 650 22.66 6.83 12.75
CA GLY A 650 23.36 7.85 13.51
C GLY A 650 24.87 7.83 13.24
N ASP A 651 25.63 8.61 13.99
CA ASP A 651 27.10 8.64 13.91
C ASP A 651 27.72 7.28 14.28
N THR A 652 27.01 6.49 15.09
CA THR A 652 27.39 5.13 15.47
C THR A 652 26.29 4.14 15.11
N VAL A 653 26.67 2.90 14.81
CA VAL A 653 25.79 1.79 14.45
C VAL A 653 26.17 0.52 15.21
N ARG A 654 25.19 -0.39 15.34
CA ARG A 654 25.45 -1.75 15.80
C ARG A 654 25.65 -2.67 14.60
N VAL A 655 26.77 -3.38 14.55
CA VAL A 655 27.09 -4.39 13.54
C VAL A 655 26.84 -5.77 14.13
N VAL A 656 26.12 -6.61 13.41
CA VAL A 656 25.82 -8.00 13.74
C VAL A 656 26.39 -8.89 12.66
N ARG A 657 27.21 -9.86 13.05
CA ARG A 657 27.85 -10.80 12.13
C ARG A 657 27.65 -12.24 12.57
N PHE A 658 27.32 -13.11 11.59
CA PHE A 658 27.34 -14.57 11.71
C PHE A 658 28.15 -15.13 10.54
N GLY A 659 29.43 -15.37 10.77
CA GLY A 659 30.34 -15.80 9.69
C GLY A 659 30.35 -14.83 8.51
N PRO A 660 29.84 -15.26 7.33
CA PRO A 660 29.84 -14.41 6.13
C PRO A 660 28.69 -13.38 6.09
N SER A 661 27.63 -13.56 6.88
CA SER A 661 26.54 -12.59 6.99
C SER A 661 26.93 -11.48 7.95
N CYS A 662 26.92 -10.21 7.50
CA CYS A 662 27.32 -9.05 8.28
C CYS A 662 26.44 -7.85 7.93
N GLU A 663 25.68 -7.32 8.89
CA GLU A 663 24.68 -6.30 8.65
C GLU A 663 24.60 -5.26 9.79
N PHE A 664 24.13 -4.05 9.49
CA PHE A 664 23.74 -3.08 10.50
C PHE A 664 22.38 -3.49 11.06
N CYS A 665 22.33 -3.84 12.33
CA CYS A 665 21.07 -4.31 12.91
C CYS A 665 20.92 -3.96 14.39
N GLY A 666 19.80 -3.30 14.72
CA GLY A 666 19.39 -3.00 16.10
C GLY A 666 18.54 -4.09 16.75
N GLY A 667 18.22 -5.18 16.05
CA GLY A 667 17.33 -6.24 16.54
C GLY A 667 17.97 -7.20 17.54
N ILE A 668 17.13 -8.07 18.12
CA ILE A 668 17.61 -9.12 19.02
C ILE A 668 17.98 -10.35 18.21
N HIS A 669 19.14 -10.94 18.51
CA HIS A 669 19.68 -12.08 17.80
C HIS A 669 19.96 -13.27 18.73
N ALA A 670 19.95 -14.46 18.13
CA ALA A 670 20.43 -15.68 18.82
C ALA A 670 21.93 -15.57 19.09
N ARG A 671 22.40 -16.17 20.19
CA ARG A 671 23.82 -16.14 20.55
C ARG A 671 24.72 -16.96 19.61
N SER A 672 24.12 -17.91 18.90
CA SER A 672 24.76 -18.64 17.79
C SER A 672 23.70 -19.14 16.83
N THR A 673 24.11 -19.44 15.59
CA THR A 673 23.19 -19.93 14.55
C THR A 673 22.59 -21.31 14.89
N GLY A 674 23.29 -22.14 15.65
CA GLY A 674 22.77 -23.44 16.12
C GLY A 674 21.51 -23.32 16.99
N ARG A 675 21.28 -22.18 17.65
CA ARG A 675 20.07 -21.91 18.43
C ARG A 675 18.80 -21.73 17.58
N ILE A 676 18.96 -21.54 16.28
CA ILE A 676 17.84 -21.45 15.33
C ILE A 676 17.15 -22.81 15.18
N GLY A 677 17.88 -23.91 15.29
CA GLY A 677 17.40 -25.26 15.09
C GLY A 677 17.27 -25.62 13.61
N MET A 678 16.09 -25.58 13.05
CA MET A 678 15.83 -25.81 11.63
C MET A 678 15.21 -24.58 10.99
N PHE A 679 15.51 -24.34 9.72
CA PHE A 679 14.88 -23.31 8.89
C PHE A 679 14.13 -23.94 7.72
N LYS A 680 12.90 -23.50 7.46
CA LYS A 680 12.08 -23.96 6.34
C LYS A 680 11.30 -22.81 5.69
N ILE A 681 11.43 -22.67 4.36
CA ILE A 681 10.61 -21.79 3.55
C ILE A 681 9.21 -22.40 3.38
N ILE A 682 8.18 -21.65 3.71
CA ILE A 682 6.77 -22.07 3.66
C ILE A 682 6.13 -21.63 2.35
N SER A 683 6.40 -20.39 1.95
CA SER A 683 5.84 -19.82 0.72
C SER A 683 6.83 -18.88 0.04
N GLU A 684 6.71 -18.77 -1.28
CA GLU A 684 7.35 -17.76 -2.12
C GLU A 684 6.30 -17.16 -3.04
N SER A 685 6.14 -15.84 -3.01
CA SER A 685 5.07 -15.15 -3.73
C SER A 685 5.52 -13.77 -4.22
N SER A 686 4.76 -13.18 -5.16
CA SER A 686 4.95 -11.79 -5.58
C SER A 686 4.15 -10.85 -4.67
N VAL A 687 4.78 -9.77 -4.23
CA VAL A 687 4.13 -8.69 -3.43
C VAL A 687 3.86 -7.48 -4.29
N ALA A 688 4.84 -7.11 -5.09
CA ALA A 688 4.80 -5.99 -6.02
C ALA A 688 5.66 -6.32 -7.24
N ALA A 689 5.61 -5.46 -8.23
CA ALA A 689 6.48 -5.55 -9.39
C ALA A 689 7.96 -5.58 -8.97
N GLY A 690 8.69 -6.60 -9.39
CA GLY A 690 10.11 -6.77 -9.05
C GLY A 690 10.39 -7.08 -7.57
N VAL A 691 9.38 -7.38 -6.76
CA VAL A 691 9.53 -7.74 -5.35
C VAL A 691 8.89 -9.08 -5.04
N ARG A 692 9.70 -9.96 -4.52
CA ARG A 692 9.29 -11.30 -4.05
C ARG A 692 9.23 -11.32 -2.53
N ARG A 693 8.38 -12.18 -2.01
CA ARG A 693 8.22 -12.45 -0.58
C ARG A 693 8.52 -13.88 -0.28
N ILE A 694 9.36 -14.12 0.71
CA ILE A 694 9.52 -15.42 1.34
C ILE A 694 8.90 -15.35 2.74
N GLU A 695 8.11 -16.37 3.07
CA GLU A 695 7.68 -16.65 4.43
C GLU A 695 8.36 -17.93 4.87
N ALA A 696 8.93 -17.92 6.07
CA ALA A 696 9.67 -19.06 6.60
C ALA A 696 9.45 -19.22 8.10
N LYS A 697 9.77 -20.38 8.60
CA LYS A 697 9.68 -20.78 10.01
C LYS A 697 11.02 -21.34 10.48
N THR A 698 11.25 -21.28 11.80
CA THR A 698 12.43 -21.84 12.45
C THR A 698 12.05 -22.71 13.65
N GLY A 699 12.99 -23.50 14.14
CA GLY A 699 12.93 -24.24 15.41
C GLY A 699 11.65 -25.04 15.63
N ALA A 700 11.00 -24.80 16.75
CA ALA A 700 9.79 -25.51 17.17
C ALA A 700 8.65 -25.42 16.14
N GLU A 701 8.48 -24.31 15.47
CA GLU A 701 7.47 -24.13 14.43
C GLU A 701 7.71 -25.07 13.22
N CYS A 702 8.97 -25.37 12.91
CA CYS A 702 9.31 -26.37 11.90
C CYS A 702 8.98 -27.80 12.39
N GLU A 703 9.19 -28.09 13.67
CA GLU A 703 8.85 -29.41 14.26
C GLU A 703 7.34 -29.64 14.21
N GLU A 704 6.53 -28.66 14.62
CA GLU A 704 5.06 -28.76 14.55
C GLU A 704 4.57 -28.97 13.12
N MET A 705 5.17 -28.28 12.14
CA MET A 705 4.86 -28.49 10.74
C MET A 705 5.21 -29.92 10.28
N MET A 706 6.33 -30.49 10.74
CA MET A 706 6.72 -31.86 10.41
C MET A 706 5.74 -32.87 11.02
N TYR A 707 5.31 -32.67 12.28
CA TYR A 707 4.31 -33.51 12.92
C TYR A 707 2.97 -33.45 12.16
N ALA A 708 2.53 -32.27 11.77
CA ALA A 708 1.28 -32.10 11.01
C ALA A 708 1.35 -32.83 9.65
N LEU A 709 2.49 -32.77 8.94
CA LEU A 709 2.71 -33.49 7.69
C LEU A 709 2.73 -35.01 7.91
N GLU A 710 3.38 -35.48 8.98
CA GLU A 710 3.42 -36.90 9.35
C GLU A 710 2.01 -37.42 9.64
N ASP A 711 1.22 -36.71 10.42
CA ASP A 711 -0.15 -37.08 10.78
C ASP A 711 -1.07 -37.08 9.56
N ALA A 712 -0.95 -36.10 8.66
CA ALA A 712 -1.65 -36.09 7.39
C ALA A 712 -1.29 -37.31 6.53
N LEU A 713 0.01 -37.67 6.46
CA LEU A 713 0.47 -38.82 5.74
C LEU A 713 -0.03 -40.16 6.36
N LYS A 714 -0.04 -40.24 7.71
CA LYS A 714 -0.62 -41.38 8.43
C LYS A 714 -2.10 -41.51 8.13
N ALA A 715 -2.85 -40.40 8.16
CA ALA A 715 -4.28 -40.42 7.85
C ALA A 715 -4.53 -40.91 6.41
N ILE A 716 -3.80 -40.41 5.41
CA ILE A 716 -3.92 -40.88 4.04
C ILE A 716 -3.56 -42.37 3.94
N ARG A 717 -2.46 -42.81 4.58
CA ARG A 717 -2.07 -44.25 4.58
C ARG A 717 -3.15 -45.14 5.15
N SER A 718 -3.83 -44.68 6.20
CA SER A 718 -4.91 -45.46 6.83
C SER A 718 -6.08 -45.70 5.87
N MET A 719 -6.39 -44.77 4.99
CA MET A 719 -7.43 -44.90 3.96
C MET A 719 -7.07 -46.01 2.92
N PHE A 720 -5.81 -46.31 2.78
CA PHE A 720 -5.30 -47.32 1.87
C PHE A 720 -4.66 -48.52 2.61
N ASN A 721 -5.27 -48.97 3.68
CA ASN A 721 -4.84 -50.13 4.47
C ASN A 721 -3.36 -50.11 4.89
N ASN A 722 -2.84 -48.92 5.23
CA ASN A 722 -1.44 -48.70 5.64
C ASN A 722 -0.40 -49.17 4.60
N ALA A 723 -0.71 -49.01 3.33
CA ALA A 723 0.17 -49.45 2.22
C ALA A 723 1.57 -48.85 2.38
N LYS A 724 2.61 -49.67 2.16
CA LYS A 724 4.00 -49.22 2.16
C LYS A 724 4.30 -48.34 0.95
N ASP A 725 3.81 -48.73 -0.23
CA ASP A 725 3.86 -47.94 -1.46
C ASP A 725 2.55 -47.22 -1.70
N LEU A 726 2.36 -46.11 -0.98
CA LEU A 726 1.15 -45.31 -1.07
C LEU A 726 0.93 -44.73 -2.46
N ARG A 727 2.00 -44.26 -3.13
CA ARG A 727 1.94 -43.71 -4.48
C ARG A 727 1.45 -44.74 -5.51
N GLY A 728 2.01 -45.96 -5.48
CA GLY A 728 1.61 -47.04 -6.38
C GLY A 728 0.17 -47.50 -6.14
N VAL A 729 -0.32 -47.49 -4.89
CA VAL A 729 -1.71 -47.85 -4.57
C VAL A 729 -2.68 -46.76 -5.06
N ILE A 730 -2.39 -45.49 -4.83
CA ILE A 730 -3.22 -44.38 -5.32
C ILE A 730 -3.26 -44.38 -6.85
N ALA A 731 -2.14 -44.58 -7.53
CA ALA A 731 -2.08 -44.67 -8.99
C ALA A 731 -2.97 -45.81 -9.53
N ARG A 732 -2.87 -46.99 -8.94
CA ARG A 732 -3.73 -48.12 -9.31
C ARG A 732 -5.22 -47.85 -9.07
N TYR A 733 -5.56 -47.20 -7.95
CA TYR A 733 -6.93 -46.83 -7.64
C TYR A 733 -7.52 -45.85 -8.64
N ILE A 734 -6.71 -44.90 -9.11
CA ILE A 734 -7.11 -43.94 -10.17
C ILE A 734 -7.33 -44.71 -11.50
N ASP A 735 -6.39 -45.58 -11.88
CA ASP A 735 -6.51 -46.37 -13.10
C ASP A 735 -7.72 -47.32 -13.08
N GLU A 736 -7.97 -48.01 -11.94
CA GLU A 736 -9.14 -48.85 -11.75
C GLU A 736 -10.44 -48.06 -11.83
N HIS A 737 -10.49 -46.87 -11.20
CA HIS A 737 -11.65 -45.98 -11.27
C HIS A 737 -11.93 -45.54 -12.71
N ASP A 738 -10.90 -45.12 -13.45
CA ASP A 738 -11.05 -44.72 -14.86
C ASP A 738 -11.47 -45.91 -15.75
N SER A 739 -10.94 -47.10 -15.49
CA SER A 739 -11.36 -48.34 -16.17
C SER A 739 -12.83 -48.69 -15.88
N MET A 740 -13.25 -48.57 -14.60
CA MET A 740 -14.67 -48.79 -14.24
C MET A 740 -15.61 -47.75 -14.92
N ARG A 741 -15.22 -46.46 -14.97
CA ARG A 741 -15.98 -45.43 -15.68
C ARG A 741 -16.16 -45.77 -17.17
N LYS A 742 -15.09 -46.18 -17.84
CA LYS A 742 -15.13 -46.61 -19.25
C LYS A 742 -16.02 -47.85 -19.44
N SER A 743 -15.94 -48.83 -18.52
CA SER A 743 -16.76 -50.03 -18.57
C SER A 743 -18.24 -49.68 -18.36
N ILE A 744 -18.60 -48.82 -17.39
CA ILE A 744 -19.97 -48.34 -17.17
C ILE A 744 -20.49 -47.65 -18.42
N ALA A 745 -19.71 -46.74 -19.03
CA ALA A 745 -20.10 -46.05 -20.25
C ALA A 745 -20.35 -47.02 -21.39
N ALA A 746 -19.48 -48.06 -21.56
CA ALA A 746 -19.67 -49.08 -22.55
C ALA A 746 -20.93 -49.91 -22.34
N PHE A 747 -21.22 -50.32 -21.08
CA PHE A 747 -22.45 -51.03 -20.76
C PHE A 747 -23.69 -50.18 -21.00
N GLN A 748 -23.65 -48.89 -20.66
CA GLN A 748 -24.73 -47.95 -20.94
C GLN A 748 -24.98 -47.78 -22.45
N ALA A 749 -23.89 -47.64 -23.24
CA ALA A 749 -24.01 -47.56 -24.71
C ALA A 749 -24.62 -48.85 -25.30
N GLN A 750 -24.19 -50.03 -24.81
CA GLN A 750 -24.82 -51.32 -25.24
C GLN A 750 -26.29 -51.40 -24.83
N ALA A 751 -26.64 -50.96 -23.62
CA ALA A 751 -28.02 -50.93 -23.18
C ALA A 751 -28.89 -50.04 -24.06
N VAL A 752 -28.39 -48.84 -24.42
CA VAL A 752 -29.04 -47.90 -25.36
C VAL A 752 -29.25 -48.52 -26.74
N GLU A 753 -28.22 -49.22 -27.28
CA GLU A 753 -28.28 -49.90 -28.58
C GLU A 753 -29.33 -51.02 -28.61
N ARG A 754 -29.40 -51.85 -27.56
CA ARG A 754 -30.41 -52.91 -27.41
C ARG A 754 -31.82 -52.32 -27.27
N ALA A 755 -31.97 -51.28 -26.44
CA ALA A 755 -33.24 -50.58 -26.25
C ALA A 755 -33.72 -49.94 -27.57
N CYS A 756 -32.81 -49.35 -28.35
CA CYS A 756 -33.13 -48.75 -29.62
C CYS A 756 -33.72 -49.80 -30.59
N LYS A 757 -33.03 -50.92 -30.79
CA LYS A 757 -33.52 -52.03 -31.67
C LYS A 757 -34.87 -52.52 -31.22
N SER A 758 -35.07 -52.82 -29.93
CA SER A 758 -36.36 -53.29 -29.41
C SER A 758 -37.47 -52.27 -29.53
N LEU A 759 -37.16 -51.00 -29.41
CA LEU A 759 -38.17 -49.93 -29.53
C LEU A 759 -38.61 -49.69 -30.98
N VAL A 760 -37.64 -49.70 -31.90
CA VAL A 760 -37.92 -49.57 -33.34
C VAL A 760 -38.80 -50.71 -33.86
N GLU A 761 -38.57 -51.98 -33.46
CA GLU A 761 -39.37 -53.15 -33.80
C GLU A 761 -40.80 -53.06 -33.23
N LYS A 762 -41.02 -52.31 -32.15
CA LYS A 762 -42.31 -52.15 -31.45
C LYS A 762 -43.03 -50.83 -31.84
N ALA A 763 -42.53 -50.10 -32.82
CA ALA A 763 -43.15 -48.88 -33.28
C ALA A 763 -44.63 -49.13 -33.74
N ARG A 764 -45.54 -48.28 -33.32
CA ARG A 764 -46.94 -48.39 -33.62
C ARG A 764 -47.40 -47.17 -34.40
N LEU A 765 -48.25 -47.36 -35.41
CA LEU A 765 -48.86 -46.27 -36.14
C LEU A 765 -50.08 -45.73 -35.35
N VAL A 766 -50.02 -44.51 -34.83
CA VAL A 766 -51.07 -43.83 -34.11
C VAL A 766 -51.40 -42.51 -34.88
N ASN A 767 -52.61 -42.35 -35.33
CA ASN A 767 -53.06 -41.16 -36.13
C ASN A 767 -52.06 -40.78 -37.26
N GLY A 768 -51.44 -41.80 -37.90
CA GLY A 768 -50.51 -41.58 -39.00
C GLY A 768 -49.04 -41.36 -38.60
N VAL A 769 -48.74 -41.31 -37.31
CA VAL A 769 -47.35 -41.12 -36.76
C VAL A 769 -46.86 -42.42 -36.17
N ASN A 770 -45.58 -42.76 -36.45
CA ASN A 770 -44.90 -43.89 -35.85
C ASN A 770 -44.49 -43.55 -34.38
N VAL A 771 -45.21 -44.13 -33.43
CA VAL A 771 -45.02 -43.84 -31.99
C VAL A 771 -44.24 -44.94 -31.33
N VAL A 772 -43.20 -44.54 -30.63
CA VAL A 772 -42.39 -45.42 -29.79
C VAL A 772 -42.42 -44.88 -28.36
N SER A 773 -42.83 -45.68 -27.40
CA SER A 773 -42.88 -45.30 -26.00
C SER A 773 -42.38 -46.40 -25.08
N ALA A 774 -41.62 -46.06 -24.05
CA ALA A 774 -41.15 -46.99 -23.04
C ALA A 774 -40.76 -46.28 -21.74
N VAL A 775 -40.87 -47.06 -20.64
CA VAL A 775 -40.22 -46.69 -19.35
C VAL A 775 -39.04 -47.66 -19.17
N LEU A 776 -37.85 -47.09 -19.06
CA LEU A 776 -36.60 -47.86 -19.06
C LEU A 776 -35.69 -47.39 -17.91
N PRO A 777 -34.93 -48.30 -17.27
CA PRO A 777 -33.98 -47.96 -16.21
C PRO A 777 -32.67 -47.41 -16.85
N LEU A 778 -32.76 -46.20 -17.38
CA LEU A 778 -31.65 -45.49 -18.03
C LEU A 778 -31.32 -44.19 -17.30
N SER A 779 -30.06 -43.78 -17.34
CA SER A 779 -29.69 -42.43 -16.90
C SER A 779 -30.34 -41.37 -17.83
N ALA A 780 -30.47 -40.15 -17.35
CA ALA A 780 -31.01 -39.04 -18.15
C ALA A 780 -30.26 -38.83 -19.47
N GLN A 781 -28.92 -38.99 -19.44
CA GLN A 781 -28.10 -38.92 -20.64
C GLN A 781 -28.33 -40.09 -21.59
N SER A 782 -28.41 -41.33 -21.06
CA SER A 782 -28.68 -42.52 -21.86
C SER A 782 -30.10 -42.48 -22.49
N ALA A 783 -31.07 -41.95 -21.80
CA ALA A 783 -32.43 -41.74 -22.34
C ALA A 783 -32.47 -40.73 -23.50
N LYS A 784 -31.67 -39.66 -23.38
CA LYS A 784 -31.47 -38.71 -24.46
C LYS A 784 -30.77 -39.34 -25.66
N ASP A 785 -29.68 -40.06 -25.45
CA ASP A 785 -28.94 -40.75 -26.52
C ASP A 785 -29.81 -41.78 -27.22
N LEU A 786 -30.66 -42.50 -26.47
CA LEU A 786 -31.65 -43.42 -27.01
C LEU A 786 -32.69 -42.70 -27.91
N ALA A 787 -33.20 -41.57 -27.49
CA ALA A 787 -34.17 -40.82 -28.27
C ALA A 787 -33.55 -40.34 -29.60
N PHE A 788 -32.30 -39.90 -29.62
CA PHE A 788 -31.59 -39.54 -30.85
C PHE A 788 -31.33 -40.74 -31.74
N LYS A 789 -30.94 -41.90 -31.20
CA LYS A 789 -30.74 -43.13 -31.98
C LYS A 789 -32.04 -43.68 -32.56
N VAL A 790 -33.16 -43.60 -31.82
CA VAL A 790 -34.49 -43.96 -32.32
C VAL A 790 -34.87 -43.04 -33.50
N ARG A 791 -34.60 -41.73 -33.38
CA ARG A 791 -34.82 -40.77 -34.48
C ARG A 791 -33.97 -41.13 -35.70
N GLU A 792 -32.71 -41.45 -35.52
CA GLU A 792 -31.81 -41.88 -36.61
C GLU A 792 -32.30 -43.15 -37.30
N ALA A 793 -32.83 -44.12 -36.54
CA ALA A 793 -33.28 -45.40 -37.04
C ALA A 793 -34.66 -45.35 -37.74
N LEU A 794 -35.60 -44.57 -37.26
CA LEU A 794 -36.96 -44.41 -37.82
C LEU A 794 -37.05 -43.33 -38.92
N GLY A 795 -36.14 -42.31 -38.86
CA GLY A 795 -36.14 -41.20 -39.82
C GLY A 795 -37.25 -40.21 -39.59
N GLU A 796 -38.06 -40.06 -40.62
CA GLU A 796 -39.26 -39.14 -40.63
C GLU A 796 -40.49 -39.82 -40.05
N ASN A 797 -41.52 -39.02 -39.79
CA ASN A 797 -42.83 -39.43 -39.30
C ASN A 797 -42.81 -40.21 -37.97
N MET A 798 -42.11 -39.66 -36.96
CA MET A 798 -41.95 -40.37 -35.68
C MET A 798 -42.14 -39.48 -34.45
N LEU A 799 -42.64 -40.13 -33.36
CA LEU A 799 -42.62 -39.64 -31.99
C LEU A 799 -41.96 -40.71 -31.09
N CYS A 800 -40.96 -40.33 -30.33
CA CYS A 800 -40.33 -41.16 -29.29
C CYS A 800 -40.55 -40.56 -27.90
N VAL A 801 -41.06 -41.38 -26.97
CA VAL A 801 -41.35 -41.00 -25.61
C VAL A 801 -40.62 -41.98 -24.65
N ILE A 802 -39.64 -41.49 -23.94
CA ILE A 802 -38.88 -42.33 -23.02
C ILE A 802 -39.02 -41.80 -21.59
N GLY A 803 -39.61 -42.61 -20.74
CA GLY A 803 -39.56 -42.45 -19.29
C GLY A 803 -38.31 -43.15 -18.71
N SER A 804 -37.59 -42.48 -17.85
CA SER A 804 -36.45 -43.07 -17.15
C SER A 804 -36.38 -42.61 -15.69
N VAL A 805 -35.70 -43.41 -14.87
CA VAL A 805 -35.44 -43.05 -13.46
C VAL A 805 -33.94 -43.00 -13.29
N ASP A 806 -33.42 -41.82 -12.96
CA ASP A 806 -32.01 -41.56 -12.71
C ASP A 806 -31.81 -41.10 -11.25
N ASP A 807 -31.08 -41.86 -10.46
CA ASP A 807 -30.88 -41.64 -9.02
C ASP A 807 -32.19 -41.38 -8.25
N GLY A 808 -33.22 -42.21 -8.54
CA GLY A 808 -34.54 -42.13 -7.89
C GLY A 808 -35.43 -41.00 -8.44
N LYS A 809 -34.97 -40.20 -9.37
CA LYS A 809 -35.72 -39.07 -9.97
C LYS A 809 -36.29 -39.48 -11.33
N PRO A 810 -37.60 -39.32 -11.58
CA PRO A 810 -38.19 -39.62 -12.86
C PRO A 810 -37.82 -38.55 -13.88
N MET A 811 -37.47 -38.99 -15.06
CA MET A 811 -37.14 -38.17 -16.22
C MET A 811 -38.07 -38.57 -17.40
N LEU A 812 -38.59 -37.63 -18.12
CA LEU A 812 -39.33 -37.81 -19.32
C LEU A 812 -38.58 -37.16 -20.49
N THR A 813 -38.34 -37.93 -21.54
CA THR A 813 -37.67 -37.44 -22.76
C THR A 813 -38.58 -37.67 -23.93
N VAL A 814 -38.84 -36.61 -24.69
CA VAL A 814 -39.73 -36.64 -25.90
C VAL A 814 -38.95 -36.10 -27.07
N MET A 815 -38.94 -36.88 -28.15
CA MET A 815 -38.36 -36.56 -29.45
C MET A 815 -39.39 -36.70 -30.54
N ILE A 816 -39.53 -35.70 -31.40
CA ILE A 816 -40.49 -35.65 -32.54
C ILE A 816 -39.70 -35.32 -33.82
N SER A 817 -39.98 -36.00 -34.91
CA SER A 817 -39.37 -35.65 -36.20
C SER A 817 -39.91 -34.29 -36.74
N ASP A 818 -39.10 -33.59 -37.53
CA ASP A 818 -39.37 -32.22 -37.95
C ASP A 818 -40.61 -32.13 -38.86
N ASP A 819 -40.89 -33.18 -39.67
CA ASP A 819 -42.09 -33.33 -40.47
C ASP A 819 -43.39 -33.45 -39.62
N VAL A 820 -43.33 -34.24 -38.54
CA VAL A 820 -44.50 -34.36 -37.63
C VAL A 820 -44.75 -33.08 -36.87
N VAL A 821 -43.66 -32.34 -36.50
CA VAL A 821 -43.80 -31.01 -35.89
C VAL A 821 -44.52 -30.06 -36.85
N ARG A 822 -44.17 -30.10 -38.15
CA ARG A 822 -44.71 -29.19 -39.16
C ARG A 822 -46.14 -29.60 -39.60
N ASP A 823 -46.37 -30.89 -39.91
CA ASP A 823 -47.57 -31.38 -40.60
C ASP A 823 -48.70 -31.74 -39.62
N HIS A 824 -48.38 -32.15 -38.40
CA HIS A 824 -49.34 -32.45 -37.33
C HIS A 824 -49.36 -31.36 -36.24
N GLY A 825 -48.54 -30.33 -36.30
CA GLY A 825 -48.50 -29.24 -35.32
C GLY A 825 -48.07 -29.64 -33.90
N LEU A 826 -47.49 -30.80 -33.76
CA LEU A 826 -47.01 -31.33 -32.46
C LEU A 826 -45.79 -30.55 -31.95
N ASN A 827 -45.70 -30.39 -30.62
CA ASN A 827 -44.63 -29.69 -29.98
C ASN A 827 -44.19 -30.43 -28.71
N ALA A 828 -42.98 -30.98 -28.76
CA ALA A 828 -42.42 -31.75 -27.62
C ALA A 828 -42.40 -30.95 -26.33
N GLY A 829 -42.09 -29.64 -26.37
CA GLY A 829 -42.06 -28.77 -25.19
C GLY A 829 -43.41 -28.57 -24.52
N LYS A 830 -44.51 -28.58 -25.33
CA LYS A 830 -45.88 -28.51 -24.79
C LYS A 830 -46.28 -29.84 -24.20
N LEU A 831 -46.10 -30.99 -24.93
CA LEU A 831 -46.40 -32.33 -24.48
C LEU A 831 -45.70 -32.69 -23.18
N VAL A 832 -44.40 -32.43 -23.13
CA VAL A 832 -43.59 -32.66 -21.92
C VAL A 832 -44.06 -31.86 -20.72
N ARG A 833 -44.47 -30.58 -20.94
CA ARG A 833 -44.93 -29.69 -19.85
C ARG A 833 -46.26 -30.15 -19.26
N GLU A 834 -47.15 -30.68 -20.06
CA GLU A 834 -48.42 -31.23 -19.63
C GLU A 834 -48.20 -32.59 -18.90
N ALA A 835 -47.42 -33.47 -19.47
CA ALA A 835 -47.14 -34.79 -18.95
C ALA A 835 -46.31 -34.74 -17.64
N ALA A 836 -45.46 -33.71 -17.47
CA ALA A 836 -44.64 -33.52 -16.27
C ALA A 836 -45.44 -33.39 -14.96
N ARG A 837 -46.72 -33.05 -15.04
CA ARG A 837 -47.62 -33.00 -13.86
C ARG A 837 -47.77 -34.36 -13.20
N HIS A 838 -47.78 -35.46 -13.96
CA HIS A 838 -47.88 -36.83 -13.44
C HIS A 838 -46.70 -37.23 -12.60
N ILE A 839 -45.49 -36.72 -12.92
CA ILE A 839 -44.26 -36.95 -12.17
C ILE A 839 -43.98 -35.86 -11.16
N GLN A 840 -44.94 -34.99 -10.86
CA GLN A 840 -44.76 -33.82 -9.97
C GLN A 840 -43.52 -33.00 -10.33
N GLY A 841 -43.38 -32.68 -11.61
CA GLY A 841 -42.22 -32.06 -12.17
C GLY A 841 -42.51 -30.92 -13.12
N GLY A 842 -41.45 -30.48 -13.79
CA GLY A 842 -41.51 -29.44 -14.81
C GLY A 842 -40.48 -29.74 -15.89
N GLY A 843 -40.72 -29.19 -17.05
CA GLY A 843 -39.85 -29.39 -18.20
C GLY A 843 -40.15 -28.42 -19.35
N GLY A 844 -39.37 -28.61 -20.41
CA GLY A 844 -39.53 -27.85 -21.62
C GLY A 844 -38.46 -28.20 -22.64
N GLY A 845 -38.46 -27.52 -23.75
CA GLY A 845 -37.50 -27.73 -24.81
C GLY A 845 -37.98 -27.14 -26.13
N GLN A 846 -37.33 -27.54 -27.17
CA GLN A 846 -37.66 -27.15 -28.55
C GLN A 846 -38.89 -27.95 -29.07
N PRO A 847 -39.53 -27.55 -30.16
CA PRO A 847 -40.65 -28.29 -30.74
C PRO A 847 -40.33 -29.75 -31.10
N HIS A 848 -39.12 -30.07 -31.49
CA HIS A 848 -38.69 -31.41 -31.89
C HIS A 848 -38.06 -32.21 -30.74
N PHE A 849 -37.60 -31.59 -29.62
CA PHE A 849 -36.95 -32.25 -28.48
C PHE A 849 -37.22 -31.53 -27.17
N ALA A 850 -37.72 -32.26 -26.19
CA ALA A 850 -37.94 -31.72 -24.86
C ALA A 850 -37.72 -32.77 -23.76
N THR A 851 -37.36 -32.31 -22.54
CA THR A 851 -37.21 -33.15 -21.36
C THR A 851 -37.94 -32.57 -20.16
N ALA A 852 -38.39 -33.43 -19.25
CA ALA A 852 -38.86 -33.04 -17.94
C ALA A 852 -38.27 -33.92 -16.83
N GLY A 853 -38.05 -33.29 -15.67
CA GLY A 853 -37.69 -33.99 -14.45
C GLY A 853 -38.79 -33.82 -13.40
N GLY A 854 -38.93 -34.80 -12.50
CA GLY A 854 -39.95 -34.78 -11.46
C GLY A 854 -39.49 -35.36 -10.12
N LYS A 855 -40.44 -35.47 -9.20
CA LYS A 855 -40.20 -36.01 -7.85
C LYS A 855 -40.99 -37.33 -7.60
N ASN A 856 -41.94 -37.67 -8.46
CA ASN A 856 -42.76 -38.84 -8.31
C ASN A 856 -42.48 -39.91 -9.38
N PRO A 857 -41.66 -40.95 -9.11
CA PRO A 857 -41.32 -41.98 -10.07
C PRO A 857 -42.54 -42.85 -10.44
N ASP A 858 -43.51 -43.01 -9.55
CA ASP A 858 -44.69 -43.86 -9.79
C ASP A 858 -45.62 -43.29 -10.86
N GLY A 859 -45.52 -41.98 -11.09
CA GLY A 859 -46.31 -41.28 -12.13
C GLY A 859 -45.69 -41.34 -13.52
N LEU A 860 -44.52 -41.99 -13.67
CA LEU A 860 -43.75 -41.93 -14.92
C LEU A 860 -44.45 -42.67 -16.07
N SER A 861 -45.08 -43.81 -15.83
CA SER A 861 -45.90 -44.52 -16.85
C SER A 861 -47.05 -43.65 -17.31
N ALA A 862 -47.78 -43.04 -16.38
CA ALA A 862 -48.90 -42.15 -16.71
C ALA A 862 -48.42 -40.90 -17.51
N ALA A 863 -47.21 -40.40 -17.22
CA ALA A 863 -46.62 -39.30 -17.99
C ALA A 863 -46.29 -39.71 -19.43
N VAL A 864 -45.74 -40.90 -19.63
CA VAL A 864 -45.45 -41.45 -20.96
C VAL A 864 -46.75 -41.63 -21.74
N ASP A 865 -47.82 -42.24 -21.14
CA ASP A 865 -49.13 -42.45 -21.78
C ASP A 865 -49.80 -41.12 -22.11
N ALA A 866 -49.69 -40.12 -21.23
CA ALA A 866 -50.27 -38.77 -21.49
C ALA A 866 -49.63 -38.11 -22.71
N VAL A 867 -48.36 -38.27 -22.97
CA VAL A 867 -47.73 -37.76 -24.19
C VAL A 867 -48.26 -38.52 -25.42
N VAL A 868 -48.37 -39.84 -25.33
CA VAL A 868 -48.88 -40.67 -26.44
C VAL A 868 -50.35 -40.35 -26.77
N MET A 869 -51.21 -40.09 -25.78
CA MET A 869 -52.60 -39.69 -25.95
C MET A 869 -52.78 -38.27 -26.49
N GLY A 870 -51.73 -37.44 -26.40
CA GLY A 870 -51.78 -36.07 -26.92
C GLY A 870 -51.54 -35.92 -28.45
N ILE A 871 -51.49 -37.06 -29.19
CA ILE A 871 -51.27 -37.08 -30.63
C ILE A 871 -52.68 -37.07 -31.35
#